data_0f8ce4e93f18eb9ba879c3c255384981
#
_entry.id   0f8ce4e93f18eb9ba879c3c255384981
#
_cell.length_a   1.000
_cell.length_b   1.000
_cell.length_c   1.000
_cell.angle_alpha   90.00
_cell.angle_beta   90.00
_cell.angle_gamma   90.00
#
_symmetry.space_group_name_H-M   'P 1'
#
loop_
_entity.id
_entity.type
_entity.pdbx_description
1 polymer ?
#
loop_
_entity_poly.entity_id
_entity_poly.type
_entity_poly.pdbx_seq_one_letter_code
_entity_poly.pdbx_strand_id
1 'polypeptide(L)'
;MDSALSLVLILLASAVLVVVAFRSLNLPPVLGYLLVGAVIGPQALNWVPDSEVARHLAEFGVVFLMFTIGLEFSLPRLFAMKRIVFGLGALQVVATLLLAMLLSQGFGLSWGTGFALGGALSMSSTAVLSRLLTDRQELDSRHGQEVMGVLLFQDIAVVPLLILVPALSQTAGEMAGTLAIAMAKAAVALVVVVFLGQRLMRGWFFVVARGKSAELFILNVLLITLGLAWMTEQAGLSLALGAFLAGMLISETEYRYEVEEDIKPFRDVLLGLFFVTIGMFLDVRVVWHELPWVLLVLGLLLSAKLGITWAASRLFGSSTATALRSGLWLCAGGEFGFVLLAQIRQEHLAESHVLQVVLASLVLSLLLAPLIVQASDKIVLRFVASEWLLRSMQLTQIAARSMGTEKHAILCGYGRTGQHLARFLEQEHISCVALDLDPDRVREAATAGESVTYGDCARKETLVAAGISRANILVITFSDRHAAHRVLHHVRELRPDLPVVVRALEDSDVERFAAAGATEVVPEALESSVMLATHALALLGVPMSRVIRRLRELREQHYVLLRGFFHGATDVDNLDDAEQPRLHAITLIEGAYALGRSVAELDLSSLGCKVSAVRRRGTRGSNDAPLSLGDVVVLLGAPAALSAGEERLLQGK
;
A
#
# COMPACT_ATOMS: atom_id res chain seq x y z
N MET A 1 -6.66 5.23 48.09
CA MET A 1 -6.39 6.44 47.26
C MET A 1 -7.18 6.27 46.00
N ASP A 2 -8.45 6.70 46.07
CA ASP A 2 -9.47 6.29 45.06
C ASP A 2 -9.93 7.45 44.21
N SER A 3 -8.98 8.25 43.72
CA SER A 3 -9.33 9.25 42.74
C SER A 3 -9.18 8.68 41.31
N ALA A 4 -10.17 8.89 40.45
CA ALA A 4 -10.12 8.51 39.05
C ALA A 4 -8.82 8.98 38.39
N LEU A 5 -8.24 10.08 38.86
CA LEU A 5 -6.97 10.60 38.37
C LEU A 5 -5.79 9.69 38.66
N SER A 6 -5.69 9.11 39.86
CA SER A 6 -4.60 8.19 40.21
C SER A 6 -4.64 6.92 39.35
N LEU A 7 -5.84 6.40 39.11
CA LEU A 7 -6.06 5.25 38.23
C LEU A 7 -5.59 5.55 36.78
N VAL A 8 -6.02 6.67 36.23
CA VAL A 8 -5.60 7.09 34.86
C VAL A 8 -4.08 7.30 34.79
N LEU A 9 -3.46 7.90 35.81
CA LEU A 9 -2.00 8.10 35.85
C LEU A 9 -1.23 6.77 35.91
N ILE A 10 -1.68 5.80 36.71
CA ILE A 10 -1.05 4.47 36.74
C ILE A 10 -1.17 3.77 35.41
N LEU A 11 -2.35 3.80 34.78
CA LEU A 11 -2.59 3.23 33.46
C LEU A 11 -1.68 3.85 32.40
N LEU A 12 -1.62 5.18 32.36
CA LEU A 12 -0.79 5.89 31.37
C LEU A 12 0.71 5.68 31.61
N ALA A 13 1.17 5.77 32.86
CA ALA A 13 2.58 5.58 33.18
C ALA A 13 3.06 4.18 32.81
N SER A 14 2.29 3.16 33.19
CA SER A 14 2.61 1.77 32.87
C SER A 14 2.55 1.50 31.37
N ALA A 15 1.57 2.05 30.68
CA ALA A 15 1.44 1.95 29.23
C ALA A 15 2.66 2.56 28.51
N VAL A 16 3.07 3.78 28.90
CA VAL A 16 4.24 4.45 28.30
C VAL A 16 5.51 3.62 28.50
N LEU A 17 5.79 3.18 29.73
CA LEU A 17 6.99 2.41 30.03
C LEU A 17 7.09 1.13 29.20
N VAL A 18 5.98 0.40 29.08
CA VAL A 18 5.98 -0.88 28.36
C VAL A 18 5.98 -0.67 26.84
N VAL A 19 5.27 0.33 26.32
CA VAL A 19 5.34 0.64 24.89
C VAL A 19 6.75 1.01 24.46
N VAL A 20 7.48 1.80 25.28
CA VAL A 20 8.89 2.12 25.02
C VAL A 20 9.74 0.85 24.99
N ALA A 21 9.56 -0.06 25.98
CA ALA A 21 10.28 -1.31 26.03
C ALA A 21 9.96 -2.24 24.84
N PHE A 22 8.69 -2.36 24.46
CA PHE A 22 8.26 -3.22 23.35
C PHE A 22 8.71 -2.67 21.98
N ARG A 23 8.69 -1.34 21.81
CA ARG A 23 9.24 -0.71 20.60
C ARG A 23 10.74 -0.96 20.46
N SER A 24 11.50 -0.91 21.54
CA SER A 24 12.95 -1.22 21.48
C SER A 24 13.24 -2.67 21.12
N LEU A 25 12.29 -3.59 21.40
CA LEU A 25 12.36 -5.00 21.03
C LEU A 25 11.73 -5.32 19.66
N ASN A 26 11.25 -4.31 18.94
CA ASN A 26 10.48 -4.47 17.68
C ASN A 26 9.24 -5.36 17.83
N LEU A 27 8.60 -5.34 19.01
CA LEU A 27 7.35 -6.06 19.28
C LEU A 27 6.14 -5.12 19.13
N PRO A 28 4.97 -5.65 18.73
CA PRO A 28 3.74 -4.87 18.64
C PRO A 28 3.35 -4.27 20.00
N PRO A 29 3.00 -2.97 20.09
CA PRO A 29 2.59 -2.31 21.34
C PRO A 29 1.40 -2.96 22.04
N VAL A 30 0.48 -3.57 21.28
CA VAL A 30 -0.70 -4.29 21.78
C VAL A 30 -0.32 -5.35 22.82
N LEU A 31 0.75 -6.08 22.58
CA LEU A 31 1.25 -7.09 23.52
C LEU A 31 1.73 -6.47 24.83
N GLY A 32 2.35 -5.29 24.73
CA GLY A 32 2.77 -4.53 25.89
C GLY A 32 1.58 -4.10 26.75
N TYR A 33 0.53 -3.58 26.14
CA TYR A 33 -0.69 -3.18 26.83
C TYR A 33 -1.37 -4.36 27.56
N LEU A 34 -1.48 -5.53 26.91
CA LEU A 34 -2.03 -6.74 27.53
C LEU A 34 -1.19 -7.19 28.73
N LEU A 35 0.14 -7.19 28.62
CA LEU A 35 1.03 -7.54 29.73
C LEU A 35 0.93 -6.56 30.89
N VAL A 36 0.90 -5.26 30.60
CA VAL A 36 0.68 -4.25 31.63
C VAL A 36 -0.60 -4.54 32.39
N GLY A 37 -1.71 -4.72 31.66
CA GLY A 37 -2.99 -5.03 32.27
C GLY A 37 -2.94 -6.26 33.18
N ALA A 38 -2.31 -7.34 32.72
CA ALA A 38 -2.15 -8.55 33.50
C ALA A 38 -1.35 -8.34 34.78
N VAL A 39 -0.32 -7.46 34.75
CA VAL A 39 0.54 -7.17 35.91
C VAL A 39 -0.11 -6.22 36.92
N ILE A 40 -0.68 -5.09 36.43
CA ILE A 40 -1.24 -4.05 37.33
C ILE A 40 -2.68 -4.34 37.77
N GLY A 41 -3.32 -5.29 37.10
CA GLY A 41 -4.72 -5.65 37.31
C GLY A 41 -5.02 -6.28 38.68
N PRO A 42 -6.33 -6.49 38.97
CA PRO A 42 -6.80 -6.97 40.26
C PRO A 42 -6.31 -8.38 40.61
N GLN A 43 -5.90 -9.15 39.59
CA GLN A 43 -5.47 -10.54 39.77
C GLN A 43 -3.96 -10.70 40.05
N ALA A 44 -3.16 -9.62 39.95
CA ALA A 44 -1.72 -9.64 40.23
C ALA A 44 -1.33 -8.60 41.28
N LEU A 45 -0.83 -7.41 40.87
CA LEU A 45 -0.40 -6.37 41.81
C LEU A 45 -1.57 -5.59 42.44
N ASN A 46 -2.76 -5.67 41.88
CA ASN A 46 -3.97 -4.96 42.32
C ASN A 46 -3.79 -3.44 42.50
N TRP A 47 -2.95 -2.84 41.62
CA TRP A 47 -2.78 -1.39 41.60
C TRP A 47 -3.98 -0.70 40.98
N VAL A 48 -4.66 -1.37 40.04
CA VAL A 48 -5.89 -0.94 39.42
C VAL A 48 -6.98 -1.95 39.76
N PRO A 49 -7.91 -1.62 40.68
CA PRO A 49 -9.02 -2.50 41.03
C PRO A 49 -10.02 -2.58 39.86
N ASP A 50 -10.81 -3.65 39.83
CA ASP A 50 -11.95 -3.74 38.89
C ASP A 50 -12.98 -2.68 39.26
N SER A 51 -13.06 -1.62 38.46
CA SER A 51 -13.92 -0.47 38.71
C SER A 51 -14.78 -0.17 37.49
N GLU A 52 -15.96 0.42 37.71
CA GLU A 52 -16.85 0.86 36.62
C GLU A 52 -16.12 1.82 35.64
N VAL A 53 -15.24 2.68 36.18
CA VAL A 53 -14.44 3.60 35.36
C VAL A 53 -13.54 2.85 34.38
N ALA A 54 -12.86 1.79 34.83
CA ALA A 54 -12.02 0.98 33.96
C ALA A 54 -12.84 0.26 32.87
N ARG A 55 -14.02 -0.22 33.22
CA ARG A 55 -14.94 -0.87 32.26
C ARG A 55 -15.44 0.12 31.22
N HIS A 56 -15.89 1.31 31.60
CA HIS A 56 -16.32 2.33 30.64
C HIS A 56 -15.19 2.80 29.74
N LEU A 57 -13.97 2.94 30.25
CA LEU A 57 -12.81 3.26 29.42
C LEU A 57 -12.53 2.16 28.38
N ALA A 58 -12.71 0.90 28.75
CA ALA A 58 -12.59 -0.21 27.81
C ALA A 58 -13.68 -0.18 26.72
N GLU A 59 -14.92 0.13 27.09
CA GLU A 59 -16.04 0.27 26.14
C GLU A 59 -15.75 1.37 25.11
N PHE A 60 -15.25 2.53 25.54
CA PHE A 60 -14.80 3.56 24.61
C PHE A 60 -13.67 3.07 23.69
N GLY A 61 -12.74 2.28 24.22
CA GLY A 61 -11.68 1.67 23.39
C GLY A 61 -12.25 0.77 22.30
N VAL A 62 -13.26 -0.06 22.62
CA VAL A 62 -13.98 -0.89 21.63
C VAL A 62 -14.69 -0.02 20.59
N VAL A 63 -15.38 1.05 21.03
CA VAL A 63 -16.07 1.98 20.12
C VAL A 63 -15.10 2.55 19.10
N PHE A 64 -13.94 3.06 19.53
CA PHE A 64 -12.96 3.63 18.61
C PHE A 64 -12.23 2.59 17.76
N LEU A 65 -12.04 1.38 18.27
CA LEU A 65 -11.56 0.25 17.47
C LEU A 65 -12.51 -0.05 16.33
N MET A 66 -13.80 -0.22 16.64
CA MET A 66 -14.83 -0.53 15.63
C MET A 66 -15.02 0.62 14.63
N PHE A 67 -14.97 1.85 15.10
CA PHE A 67 -14.98 3.04 14.24
C PHE A 67 -13.85 3.01 13.21
N THR A 68 -12.62 2.73 13.66
CA THR A 68 -11.45 2.69 12.76
C THR A 68 -11.60 1.62 11.69
N ILE A 69 -12.09 0.44 12.07
CA ILE A 69 -12.31 -0.65 11.11
C ILE A 69 -13.37 -0.27 10.10
N GLY A 70 -14.46 0.37 10.57
CA GLY A 70 -15.44 0.94 9.67
C GLY A 70 -14.84 1.96 8.71
N LEU A 71 -13.90 2.80 9.17
CA LEU A 71 -13.21 3.80 8.37
C LEU A 71 -12.25 3.19 7.34
N GLU A 72 -11.59 2.09 7.69
CA GLU A 72 -10.71 1.34 6.78
C GLU A 72 -11.49 0.55 5.72
N PHE A 73 -12.80 0.35 5.94
CA PHE A 73 -13.66 -0.39 5.03
C PHE A 73 -13.78 0.33 3.68
N SER A 74 -13.45 -0.35 2.60
CA SER A 74 -13.50 0.17 1.24
C SER A 74 -14.25 -0.78 0.31
N LEU A 75 -15.43 -0.38 -0.12
CA LEU A 75 -16.25 -1.15 -1.07
C LEU A 75 -15.53 -1.46 -2.39
N PRO A 76 -14.80 -0.52 -3.04
CA PRO A 76 -14.05 -0.83 -4.26
C PRO A 76 -13.02 -1.95 -4.07
N ARG A 77 -12.27 -1.92 -2.96
CA ARG A 77 -11.26 -2.93 -2.62
C ARG A 77 -11.90 -4.29 -2.36
N LEU A 78 -13.04 -4.30 -1.66
CA LEU A 78 -13.84 -5.49 -1.40
C LEU A 78 -14.31 -6.15 -2.71
N PHE A 79 -14.87 -5.35 -3.64
CA PHE A 79 -15.34 -5.86 -4.93
C PHE A 79 -14.19 -6.35 -5.82
N ALA A 80 -13.03 -5.70 -5.78
CA ALA A 80 -11.84 -6.14 -6.51
C ALA A 80 -11.38 -7.53 -6.04
N MET A 81 -11.51 -7.83 -4.74
CA MET A 81 -11.07 -9.09 -4.13
C MET A 81 -12.21 -10.03 -3.76
N LYS A 82 -13.44 -9.83 -4.26
CA LYS A 82 -14.67 -10.53 -3.85
C LYS A 82 -14.55 -12.06 -3.80
N ARG A 83 -13.81 -12.68 -4.73
CA ARG A 83 -13.62 -14.13 -4.77
C ARG A 83 -12.80 -14.64 -3.58
N ILE A 84 -11.80 -13.89 -3.15
CA ILE A 84 -10.96 -14.24 -2.01
C ILE A 84 -11.72 -13.94 -0.72
N VAL A 85 -12.33 -12.76 -0.62
CA VAL A 85 -13.05 -12.31 0.57
C VAL A 85 -14.22 -13.25 0.87
N PHE A 86 -15.21 -13.32 -0.03
CA PHE A 86 -16.43 -14.11 0.20
C PHE A 86 -16.27 -15.61 -0.08
N GLY A 87 -15.19 -16.03 -0.73
CA GLY A 87 -14.89 -17.44 -0.94
C GLY A 87 -13.97 -17.98 0.14
N LEU A 88 -12.67 -17.64 0.07
CA LEU A 88 -11.64 -18.14 0.97
C LEU A 88 -11.88 -17.65 2.41
N GLY A 89 -12.17 -16.35 2.60
CA GLY A 89 -12.41 -15.78 3.92
C GLY A 89 -13.65 -16.37 4.59
N ALA A 90 -14.77 -16.46 3.88
CA ALA A 90 -15.98 -17.07 4.39
C ALA A 90 -15.76 -18.54 4.78
N LEU A 91 -15.10 -19.30 3.91
CA LEU A 91 -14.81 -20.71 4.19
C LEU A 91 -13.91 -20.87 5.43
N GLN A 92 -12.88 -20.03 5.60
CA GLN A 92 -12.00 -20.06 6.75
C GLN A 92 -12.75 -19.78 8.06
N VAL A 93 -13.58 -18.71 8.10
CA VAL A 93 -14.33 -18.33 9.31
C VAL A 93 -15.37 -19.40 9.64
N VAL A 94 -16.18 -19.81 8.67
CA VAL A 94 -17.23 -20.81 8.89
C VAL A 94 -16.64 -22.16 9.31
N ALA A 95 -15.58 -22.61 8.65
CA ALA A 95 -14.96 -23.89 8.99
C ALA A 95 -14.32 -23.85 10.39
N THR A 96 -13.66 -22.73 10.77
CA THR A 96 -13.09 -22.59 12.11
C THR A 96 -14.18 -22.55 13.17
N LEU A 97 -15.27 -21.82 12.92
CA LEU A 97 -16.42 -21.73 13.82
C LEU A 97 -17.06 -23.12 14.02
N LEU A 98 -17.33 -23.85 12.93
CA LEU A 98 -17.92 -25.19 12.99
C LEU A 98 -17.00 -26.18 13.71
N LEU A 99 -15.70 -26.13 13.46
CA LEU A 99 -14.74 -26.98 14.13
C LEU A 99 -14.69 -26.68 15.64
N ALA A 100 -14.67 -25.40 16.02
CA ALA A 100 -14.69 -24.99 17.42
C ALA A 100 -15.98 -25.42 18.12
N MET A 101 -17.15 -25.28 17.46
CA MET A 101 -18.42 -25.79 17.96
C MET A 101 -18.37 -27.31 18.21
N LEU A 102 -17.83 -28.06 17.24
CA LEU A 102 -17.73 -29.52 17.34
C LEU A 102 -16.80 -29.93 18.50
N LEU A 103 -15.63 -29.30 18.62
CA LEU A 103 -14.70 -29.55 19.70
C LEU A 103 -15.27 -29.20 21.06
N SER A 104 -15.98 -28.07 21.16
CA SER A 104 -16.65 -27.63 22.41
C SER A 104 -17.62 -28.66 22.95
N GLN A 105 -18.35 -29.39 22.07
CA GLN A 105 -19.21 -30.49 22.48
C GLN A 105 -18.43 -31.64 23.15
N GLY A 106 -17.23 -31.94 22.64
CA GLY A 106 -16.33 -32.95 23.24
C GLY A 106 -15.87 -32.58 24.66
N PHE A 107 -15.88 -31.29 25.00
CA PHE A 107 -15.58 -30.77 26.33
C PHE A 107 -16.84 -30.51 27.19
N GLY A 108 -18.03 -30.93 26.72
CA GLY A 108 -19.29 -30.76 27.46
C GLY A 108 -19.87 -29.33 27.47
N LEU A 109 -19.36 -28.45 26.60
CA LEU A 109 -19.87 -27.08 26.49
C LEU A 109 -21.12 -27.02 25.59
N SER A 110 -21.98 -26.03 25.84
CA SER A 110 -23.19 -25.85 25.04
C SER A 110 -22.88 -25.44 23.58
N TRP A 111 -23.82 -25.69 22.65
CA TRP A 111 -23.68 -25.25 21.25
C TRP A 111 -23.51 -23.74 21.12
N GLY A 112 -24.24 -22.97 21.96
CA GLY A 112 -24.12 -21.51 22.00
C GLY A 112 -22.74 -21.04 22.43
N THR A 113 -22.22 -21.65 23.49
CA THR A 113 -20.85 -21.40 23.96
C THR A 113 -19.82 -21.74 22.88
N GLY A 114 -19.97 -22.92 22.23
CA GLY A 114 -19.10 -23.35 21.13
C GLY A 114 -19.12 -22.39 19.94
N PHE A 115 -20.31 -21.90 19.58
CA PHE A 115 -20.47 -20.90 18.52
C PHE A 115 -19.74 -19.59 18.88
N ALA A 116 -19.99 -19.07 20.08
CA ALA A 116 -19.42 -17.81 20.53
C ALA A 116 -17.87 -17.88 20.62
N LEU A 117 -17.33 -18.95 21.23
CA LEU A 117 -15.89 -19.19 21.30
C LEU A 117 -15.31 -19.42 19.89
N GLY A 118 -16.02 -20.16 19.03
CA GLY A 118 -15.62 -20.37 17.63
C GLY A 118 -15.52 -19.07 16.84
N GLY A 119 -16.47 -18.17 17.04
CA GLY A 119 -16.43 -16.82 16.49
C GLY A 119 -15.18 -16.06 16.94
N ALA A 120 -14.89 -16.05 18.24
CA ALA A 120 -13.71 -15.39 18.79
C ALA A 120 -12.39 -15.99 18.28
N LEU A 121 -12.29 -17.33 18.20
CA LEU A 121 -11.11 -18.04 17.73
C LEU A 121 -10.90 -17.97 16.21
N SER A 122 -11.95 -17.70 15.43
CA SER A 122 -11.84 -17.58 13.96
C SER A 122 -11.12 -16.30 13.53
N MET A 123 -11.13 -15.26 14.35
CA MET A 123 -10.53 -13.95 14.05
C MET A 123 -9.00 -14.01 14.06
N SER A 124 -8.36 -13.24 13.20
CA SER A 124 -6.90 -13.00 13.18
C SER A 124 -6.63 -11.50 13.26
N SER A 125 -5.42 -11.11 13.68
CA SER A 125 -5.11 -9.69 13.88
C SER A 125 -4.86 -8.96 12.58
N THR A 126 -5.81 -8.10 12.19
CA THR A 126 -5.68 -7.25 10.99
C THR A 126 -4.54 -6.26 11.16
N ALA A 127 -4.44 -5.60 12.31
CA ALA A 127 -3.42 -4.59 12.58
C ALA A 127 -1.99 -5.15 12.55
N VAL A 128 -1.75 -6.33 13.14
CA VAL A 128 -0.41 -6.94 13.17
C VAL A 128 -0.02 -7.49 11.80
N LEU A 129 -0.93 -8.22 11.13
CA LEU A 129 -0.62 -8.89 9.88
C LEU A 129 -0.50 -7.92 8.70
N SER A 130 -1.39 -6.91 8.61
CA SER A 130 -1.28 -5.89 7.56
C SER A 130 0.03 -5.11 7.67
N ARG A 131 0.42 -4.73 8.90
CA ARG A 131 1.70 -4.08 9.14
C ARG A 131 2.88 -4.96 8.74
N LEU A 132 2.90 -6.23 9.15
CA LEU A 132 3.98 -7.17 8.78
C LEU A 132 4.05 -7.39 7.26
N LEU A 133 2.90 -7.46 6.55
CA LEU A 133 2.86 -7.51 5.10
C LEU A 133 3.43 -6.25 4.46
N THR A 134 3.12 -5.08 5.01
CA THR A 134 3.65 -3.79 4.55
C THR A 134 5.16 -3.69 4.79
N ASP A 135 5.62 -3.99 6.01
CA ASP A 135 7.04 -3.94 6.38
C ASP A 135 7.90 -4.91 5.54
N ARG A 136 7.32 -6.06 5.15
CA ARG A 136 7.95 -7.05 4.27
C ARG A 136 7.70 -6.81 2.79
N GLN A 137 6.82 -5.88 2.45
CA GLN A 137 6.41 -5.57 1.07
C GLN A 137 5.82 -6.77 0.33
N GLU A 138 5.02 -7.54 1.05
CA GLU A 138 4.38 -8.75 0.56
C GLU A 138 2.86 -8.56 0.33
N LEU A 139 2.32 -7.31 0.44
CA LEU A 139 0.89 -7.01 0.25
C LEU A 139 0.37 -7.49 -1.12
N ASP A 140 1.14 -7.26 -2.19
CA ASP A 140 0.75 -7.61 -3.55
C ASP A 140 1.13 -9.04 -3.94
N SER A 141 1.82 -9.78 -3.05
CA SER A 141 2.10 -11.20 -3.25
C SER A 141 0.81 -12.03 -3.20
N ARG A 142 0.80 -13.22 -3.83
CA ARG A 142 -0.39 -14.09 -3.81
C ARG A 142 -0.86 -14.43 -2.40
N HIS A 143 0.06 -14.77 -1.49
CA HIS A 143 -0.31 -15.03 -0.10
C HIS A 143 -0.72 -13.75 0.65
N GLY A 144 -0.10 -12.60 0.35
CA GLY A 144 -0.50 -11.31 0.91
C GLY A 144 -1.94 -10.94 0.54
N GLN A 145 -2.32 -11.13 -0.72
CA GLN A 145 -3.69 -10.92 -1.18
C GLN A 145 -4.69 -11.89 -0.51
N GLU A 146 -4.32 -13.17 -0.33
CA GLU A 146 -5.15 -14.13 0.40
C GLU A 146 -5.31 -13.73 1.86
N VAL A 147 -4.22 -13.40 2.55
CA VAL A 147 -4.24 -12.95 3.95
C VAL A 147 -5.12 -11.72 4.09
N MET A 148 -4.90 -10.68 3.28
CA MET A 148 -5.72 -9.46 3.33
C MET A 148 -7.18 -9.72 3.00
N GLY A 149 -7.47 -10.59 2.04
CA GLY A 149 -8.85 -10.94 1.71
C GLY A 149 -9.57 -11.68 2.84
N VAL A 150 -8.89 -12.61 3.52
CA VAL A 150 -9.45 -13.30 4.70
C VAL A 150 -9.67 -12.31 5.86
N LEU A 151 -8.70 -11.43 6.14
CA LEU A 151 -8.83 -10.40 7.17
C LEU A 151 -10.01 -9.47 6.90
N LEU A 152 -10.17 -9.00 5.65
CA LEU A 152 -11.33 -8.18 5.25
C LEU A 152 -12.66 -8.91 5.47
N PHE A 153 -12.72 -10.23 5.24
CA PHE A 153 -13.92 -10.99 5.55
C PHE A 153 -14.17 -11.12 7.05
N GLN A 154 -13.11 -11.34 7.84
CA GLN A 154 -13.20 -11.43 9.30
C GLN A 154 -13.71 -10.10 9.89
N ASP A 155 -13.26 -8.96 9.37
CA ASP A 155 -13.73 -7.62 9.79
C ASP A 155 -15.23 -7.42 9.50
N ILE A 156 -15.73 -8.00 8.40
CA ILE A 156 -17.18 -8.02 8.09
C ILE A 156 -17.91 -9.00 9.01
N ALA A 157 -17.34 -10.18 9.23
CA ALA A 157 -17.97 -11.26 9.98
C ALA A 157 -18.10 -10.96 11.49
N VAL A 158 -17.22 -10.11 12.03
CA VAL A 158 -17.31 -9.71 13.45
C VAL A 158 -18.62 -8.99 13.74
N VAL A 159 -19.17 -8.23 12.80
CA VAL A 159 -20.42 -7.48 12.98
C VAL A 159 -21.62 -8.40 13.27
N PRO A 160 -21.95 -9.39 12.42
CA PRO A 160 -23.00 -10.33 12.76
C PRO A 160 -22.69 -11.15 14.01
N LEU A 161 -21.42 -11.48 14.30
CA LEU A 161 -21.07 -12.19 15.54
C LEU A 161 -21.38 -11.37 16.79
N LEU A 162 -21.10 -10.06 16.78
CA LEU A 162 -21.43 -9.14 17.87
C LEU A 162 -22.94 -9.02 18.13
N ILE A 163 -23.77 -9.28 17.11
CA ILE A 163 -25.23 -9.29 17.22
C ILE A 163 -25.73 -10.66 17.70
N LEU A 164 -25.09 -11.74 17.21
CA LEU A 164 -25.52 -13.10 17.49
C LEU A 164 -25.16 -13.56 18.90
N VAL A 165 -23.97 -13.19 19.41
CA VAL A 165 -23.48 -13.64 20.73
C VAL A 165 -24.44 -13.29 21.86
N PRO A 166 -24.99 -12.06 22.01
CA PRO A 166 -25.98 -11.76 23.04
C PRO A 166 -27.29 -12.54 22.86
N ALA A 167 -27.68 -12.83 21.63
CA ALA A 167 -28.92 -13.59 21.38
C ALA A 167 -28.82 -15.06 21.84
N LEU A 168 -27.61 -15.60 22.01
CA LEU A 168 -27.38 -16.97 22.46
C LEU A 168 -27.64 -17.16 23.97
N SER A 169 -27.70 -16.10 24.77
CA SER A 169 -28.01 -16.15 26.20
C SER A 169 -29.50 -16.40 26.48
N GLN A 170 -30.36 -16.30 25.47
CA GLN A 170 -31.82 -16.44 25.58
C GLN A 170 -32.28 -17.89 25.42
N THR A 171 -33.51 -18.18 25.89
CA THR A 171 -34.12 -19.53 25.79
C THR A 171 -34.40 -19.92 24.33
N ALA A 172 -34.25 -21.21 23.99
CA ALA A 172 -34.33 -21.71 22.61
C ALA A 172 -35.65 -21.37 21.88
N GLY A 173 -36.73 -21.16 22.61
CA GLY A 173 -38.04 -20.78 22.02
C GLY A 173 -38.13 -19.32 21.60
N GLU A 174 -37.40 -18.44 22.28
CA GLU A 174 -37.38 -17.00 22.01
C GLU A 174 -36.23 -16.61 21.08
N MET A 175 -35.18 -17.43 21.03
CA MET A 175 -33.95 -17.18 20.30
C MET A 175 -34.18 -16.90 18.81
N ALA A 176 -35.01 -17.70 18.14
CA ALA A 176 -35.27 -17.52 16.71
C ALA A 176 -35.98 -16.19 16.39
N GLY A 177 -36.93 -15.81 17.22
CA GLY A 177 -37.68 -14.56 17.08
C GLY A 177 -36.81 -13.33 17.37
N THR A 178 -36.07 -13.38 18.48
CA THR A 178 -35.16 -12.30 18.89
C THR A 178 -34.02 -12.13 17.87
N LEU A 179 -33.48 -13.23 17.40
CA LEU A 179 -32.44 -13.23 16.35
C LEU A 179 -32.94 -12.62 15.05
N ALA A 180 -34.14 -13.03 14.59
CA ALA A 180 -34.76 -12.46 13.38
C ALA A 180 -34.99 -10.94 13.55
N ILE A 181 -35.47 -10.51 14.72
CA ILE A 181 -35.69 -9.09 15.01
C ILE A 181 -34.34 -8.34 15.09
N ALA A 182 -33.33 -8.89 15.75
CA ALA A 182 -32.01 -8.27 15.84
C ALA A 182 -31.35 -8.14 14.46
N MET A 183 -31.40 -9.18 13.64
CA MET A 183 -30.91 -9.16 12.26
C MET A 183 -31.71 -8.19 11.39
N ALA A 184 -33.02 -8.12 11.54
CA ALA A 184 -33.86 -7.16 10.82
C ALA A 184 -33.53 -5.71 11.24
N LYS A 185 -33.35 -5.44 12.55
CA LYS A 185 -32.95 -4.13 13.06
C LYS A 185 -31.57 -3.74 12.52
N ALA A 186 -30.59 -4.66 12.55
CA ALA A 186 -29.24 -4.42 12.02
C ALA A 186 -29.27 -4.18 10.51
N ALA A 187 -30.03 -4.96 9.76
CA ALA A 187 -30.20 -4.75 8.32
C ALA A 187 -30.86 -3.39 8.00
N VAL A 188 -31.89 -3.02 8.75
CA VAL A 188 -32.54 -1.70 8.62
C VAL A 188 -31.57 -0.58 8.97
N ALA A 189 -30.81 -0.72 10.08
CA ALA A 189 -29.80 0.25 10.48
C ALA A 189 -28.74 0.40 9.38
N LEU A 190 -28.23 -0.69 8.84
CA LEU A 190 -27.27 -0.70 7.74
C LEU A 190 -27.82 0.00 6.48
N VAL A 191 -29.05 -0.33 6.08
CA VAL A 191 -29.71 0.29 4.91
C VAL A 191 -29.91 1.79 5.14
N VAL A 192 -30.44 2.19 6.29
CA VAL A 192 -30.64 3.61 6.63
C VAL A 192 -29.30 4.35 6.62
N VAL A 193 -28.29 3.78 7.24
CA VAL A 193 -26.95 4.36 7.32
C VAL A 193 -26.34 4.49 5.92
N VAL A 194 -26.39 3.46 5.08
CA VAL A 194 -25.78 3.49 3.74
C VAL A 194 -26.52 4.45 2.80
N PHE A 195 -27.86 4.43 2.76
CA PHE A 195 -28.62 5.22 1.78
C PHE A 195 -28.92 6.66 2.24
N LEU A 196 -29.31 6.85 3.49
CA LEU A 196 -29.65 8.16 4.03
C LEU A 196 -28.41 8.86 4.62
N GLY A 197 -27.59 8.08 5.33
CA GLY A 197 -26.39 8.58 5.99
C GLY A 197 -25.38 9.17 5.02
N GLN A 198 -25.07 8.52 3.89
CA GLN A 198 -24.12 9.03 2.90
C GLN A 198 -24.53 10.38 2.31
N ARG A 199 -25.81 10.58 2.01
CA ARG A 199 -26.30 11.87 1.50
C ARG A 199 -26.22 12.98 2.55
N LEU A 200 -26.60 12.65 3.79
CA LEU A 200 -26.61 13.60 4.89
C LEU A 200 -25.16 13.98 5.30
N MET A 201 -24.28 13.00 5.36
CA MET A 201 -22.88 13.20 5.79
C MET A 201 -22.11 14.10 4.84
N ARG A 202 -22.20 13.93 3.52
CA ARG A 202 -21.52 14.81 2.57
C ARG A 202 -21.88 16.29 2.76
N GLY A 203 -23.19 16.57 2.89
CA GLY A 203 -23.66 17.94 3.14
C GLY A 203 -23.22 18.47 4.50
N TRP A 204 -23.28 17.64 5.52
CA TRP A 204 -22.92 18.02 6.88
C TRP A 204 -21.42 18.27 7.04
N PHE A 205 -20.56 17.37 6.55
CA PHE A 205 -19.11 17.56 6.56
C PHE A 205 -18.68 18.81 5.77
N PHE A 206 -19.35 19.12 4.67
CA PHE A 206 -19.10 20.35 3.92
C PHE A 206 -19.38 21.60 4.77
N VAL A 207 -20.44 21.60 5.56
CA VAL A 207 -20.77 22.73 6.48
C VAL A 207 -19.70 22.86 7.56
N VAL A 208 -19.30 21.74 8.18
CA VAL A 208 -18.27 21.70 9.23
C VAL A 208 -16.90 22.13 8.70
N ALA A 209 -16.49 21.61 7.55
CA ALA A 209 -15.21 21.93 6.91
C ALA A 209 -15.10 23.41 6.52
N ARG A 210 -16.22 24.07 6.19
CA ARG A 210 -16.27 25.53 5.97
C ARG A 210 -15.84 26.33 7.18
N GLY A 211 -15.99 25.80 8.39
CA GLY A 211 -15.55 26.44 9.62
C GLY A 211 -14.03 26.57 9.75
N LYS A 212 -13.25 25.85 8.94
CA LYS A 212 -11.76 25.85 8.92
C LYS A 212 -11.13 25.67 10.30
N SER A 213 -11.77 24.90 11.18
CA SER A 213 -11.32 24.63 12.54
C SER A 213 -11.13 23.12 12.70
N ALA A 214 -9.89 22.69 12.95
CA ALA A 214 -9.56 21.29 13.24
C ALA A 214 -10.30 20.79 14.51
N GLU A 215 -10.44 21.67 15.51
CA GLU A 215 -11.18 21.35 16.73
C GLU A 215 -12.66 21.03 16.45
N LEU A 216 -13.33 21.88 15.64
CA LEU A 216 -14.72 21.64 15.25
C LEU A 216 -14.86 20.35 14.43
N PHE A 217 -13.87 20.03 13.60
CA PHE A 217 -13.85 18.84 12.78
C PHE A 217 -13.74 17.58 13.65
N ILE A 218 -12.80 17.55 14.59
CA ILE A 218 -12.62 16.42 15.53
C ILE A 218 -13.89 16.23 16.39
N LEU A 219 -14.43 17.32 16.96
CA LEU A 219 -15.67 17.26 17.75
C LEU A 219 -16.84 16.69 16.94
N ASN A 220 -16.93 17.06 15.67
CA ASN A 220 -17.94 16.51 14.77
C ASN A 220 -17.79 15.00 14.56
N VAL A 221 -16.57 14.52 14.33
CA VAL A 221 -16.31 13.08 14.16
C VAL A 221 -16.65 12.31 15.43
N LEU A 222 -16.26 12.83 16.60
CA LEU A 222 -16.62 12.27 17.90
C LEU A 222 -18.14 12.22 18.10
N LEU A 223 -18.85 13.31 17.77
CA LEU A 223 -20.31 13.40 17.87
C LEU A 223 -21.00 12.33 16.98
N ILE A 224 -20.55 12.18 15.74
CA ILE A 224 -21.12 11.19 14.83
C ILE A 224 -20.85 9.77 15.34
N THR A 225 -19.60 9.50 15.76
CA THR A 225 -19.20 8.17 16.23
C THR A 225 -19.95 7.77 17.49
N LEU A 226 -19.91 8.60 18.52
CA LEU A 226 -20.58 8.32 19.78
C LEU A 226 -22.12 8.41 19.66
N GLY A 227 -22.62 9.33 18.84
CA GLY A 227 -24.04 9.47 18.59
C GLY A 227 -24.66 8.24 17.91
N LEU A 228 -24.01 7.70 16.87
CA LEU A 228 -24.46 6.47 16.21
C LEU A 228 -24.28 5.26 17.13
N ALA A 229 -23.19 5.17 17.91
CA ALA A 229 -23.01 4.12 18.89
C ALA A 229 -24.16 4.13 19.92
N TRP A 230 -24.48 5.29 20.48
CA TRP A 230 -25.59 5.46 21.41
C TRP A 230 -26.97 5.13 20.76
N MET A 231 -27.20 5.58 19.53
CA MET A 231 -28.47 5.28 18.83
C MET A 231 -28.66 3.77 18.60
N THR A 232 -27.60 3.05 18.25
CA THR A 232 -27.68 1.59 18.09
C THR A 232 -27.90 0.88 19.40
N GLU A 233 -27.29 1.34 20.49
CA GLU A 233 -27.53 0.82 21.84
C GLU A 233 -29.00 0.99 22.27
N GLN A 234 -29.59 2.19 22.06
CA GLN A 234 -31.01 2.43 22.33
C GLN A 234 -31.94 1.57 21.45
N ALA A 235 -31.49 1.17 20.28
CA ALA A 235 -32.22 0.23 19.41
C ALA A 235 -32.08 -1.25 19.88
N GLY A 236 -31.32 -1.51 20.96
CA GLY A 236 -31.03 -2.85 21.49
C GLY A 236 -29.97 -3.60 20.68
N LEU A 237 -29.08 -2.88 20.03
CA LEU A 237 -27.89 -3.38 19.34
C LEU A 237 -26.64 -2.94 20.14
N SER A 238 -25.43 -3.41 19.76
CA SER A 238 -24.21 -3.06 20.47
C SER A 238 -23.70 -1.66 20.11
N LEU A 239 -23.04 -0.98 21.07
CA LEU A 239 -22.26 0.26 20.85
C LEU A 239 -21.23 0.08 19.74
N ALA A 240 -20.60 -1.08 19.70
CA ALA A 240 -19.57 -1.45 18.73
C ALA A 240 -20.10 -1.41 17.28
N LEU A 241 -21.32 -1.90 17.06
CA LEU A 241 -21.98 -1.85 15.74
C LEU A 241 -22.20 -0.42 15.27
N GLY A 242 -22.69 0.46 16.15
CA GLY A 242 -22.95 1.86 15.80
C GLY A 242 -21.66 2.61 15.43
N ALA A 243 -20.60 2.37 16.16
CA ALA A 243 -19.28 2.93 15.86
C ALA A 243 -18.73 2.43 14.52
N PHE A 244 -18.87 1.13 14.22
CA PHE A 244 -18.50 0.57 12.92
C PHE A 244 -19.29 1.22 11.78
N LEU A 245 -20.60 1.39 11.95
CA LEU A 245 -21.44 2.06 10.96
C LEU A 245 -21.05 3.53 10.76
N ALA A 246 -20.67 4.23 11.84
CA ALA A 246 -20.16 5.60 11.74
C ALA A 246 -18.87 5.67 10.93
N GLY A 247 -17.92 4.78 11.20
CA GLY A 247 -16.67 4.67 10.43
C GLY A 247 -16.92 4.37 8.95
N MET A 248 -17.80 3.40 8.66
CA MET A 248 -18.17 3.06 7.28
C MET A 248 -18.87 4.20 6.54
N LEU A 249 -19.69 5.01 7.22
CA LEU A 249 -20.28 6.22 6.64
C LEU A 249 -19.24 7.24 6.23
N ILE A 250 -18.25 7.47 7.10
CA ILE A 250 -17.20 8.46 6.87
C ILE A 250 -16.21 7.95 5.82
N SER A 251 -15.97 6.64 5.74
CA SER A 251 -15.05 6.03 4.76
C SER A 251 -15.43 6.32 3.30
N GLU A 252 -16.71 6.54 3.04
CA GLU A 252 -17.24 6.87 1.71
C GLU A 252 -17.28 8.38 1.42
N THR A 253 -16.76 9.21 2.33
CA THR A 253 -16.66 10.67 2.15
C THR A 253 -15.27 11.08 1.66
N GLU A 254 -15.18 12.27 1.06
CA GLU A 254 -13.89 12.86 0.63
C GLU A 254 -12.96 13.19 1.82
N TYR A 255 -13.53 13.25 3.03
CA TYR A 255 -12.82 13.61 4.27
C TYR A 255 -12.21 12.43 5.02
N ARG A 256 -12.29 11.22 4.47
CA ARG A 256 -11.82 9.98 5.10
C ARG A 256 -10.39 10.10 5.65
N TYR A 257 -9.47 10.56 4.83
CA TYR A 257 -8.04 10.62 5.20
C TYR A 257 -7.77 11.63 6.30
N GLU A 258 -8.45 12.77 6.28
CA GLU A 258 -8.36 13.80 7.30
C GLU A 258 -8.91 13.30 8.64
N VAL A 259 -10.05 12.60 8.61
CA VAL A 259 -10.62 11.95 9.80
C VAL A 259 -9.68 10.89 10.35
N GLU A 260 -9.08 10.06 9.48
CA GLU A 260 -8.14 9.01 9.88
C GLU A 260 -6.91 9.60 10.61
N GLU A 261 -6.33 10.69 10.10
CA GLU A 261 -5.19 11.36 10.72
C GLU A 261 -5.55 12.03 12.05
N ASP A 262 -6.67 12.74 12.11
CA ASP A 262 -7.08 13.49 13.29
C ASP A 262 -7.52 12.58 14.45
N ILE A 263 -8.16 11.45 14.15
CA ILE A 263 -8.63 10.49 15.16
C ILE A 263 -7.53 9.55 15.63
N LYS A 264 -6.49 9.32 14.85
CA LYS A 264 -5.41 8.39 15.14
C LYS A 264 -4.80 8.52 16.54
N PRO A 265 -4.46 9.72 17.06
CA PRO A 265 -3.93 9.84 18.43
C PRO A 265 -4.92 9.39 19.51
N PHE A 266 -6.20 9.73 19.36
CA PHE A 266 -7.25 9.32 20.29
C PHE A 266 -7.49 7.82 20.25
N ARG A 267 -7.60 7.27 19.04
CA ARG A 267 -7.72 5.84 18.81
C ARG A 267 -6.59 5.06 19.50
N ASP A 268 -5.35 5.45 19.26
CA ASP A 268 -4.18 4.71 19.74
C ASP A 268 -4.13 4.69 21.28
N VAL A 269 -4.51 5.79 21.95
CA VAL A 269 -4.59 5.86 23.41
C VAL A 269 -5.74 5.02 23.94
N LEU A 270 -6.94 5.16 23.38
CA LEU A 270 -8.13 4.42 23.84
C LEU A 270 -8.02 2.92 23.55
N LEU A 271 -7.44 2.56 22.42
CA LEU A 271 -7.12 1.17 22.08
C LEU A 271 -6.11 0.58 23.08
N GLY A 272 -5.10 1.35 23.46
CA GLY A 272 -4.16 0.96 24.50
C GLY A 272 -4.87 0.68 25.85
N LEU A 273 -5.77 1.57 26.26
CA LEU A 273 -6.57 1.38 27.48
C LEU A 273 -7.47 0.13 27.38
N PHE A 274 -8.10 -0.10 26.24
CA PHE A 274 -8.89 -1.32 26.01
C PHE A 274 -8.02 -2.58 26.21
N PHE A 275 -6.85 -2.65 25.58
CA PHE A 275 -5.98 -3.83 25.72
C PHE A 275 -5.44 -3.99 27.14
N VAL A 276 -5.14 -2.90 27.84
CA VAL A 276 -4.78 -2.95 29.27
C VAL A 276 -5.93 -3.55 30.08
N THR A 277 -7.18 -3.11 29.84
CA THR A 277 -8.34 -3.65 30.55
C THR A 277 -8.59 -5.13 30.22
N ILE A 278 -8.41 -5.54 28.96
CA ILE A 278 -8.45 -6.98 28.59
C ILE A 278 -7.35 -7.75 29.34
N GLY A 279 -6.14 -7.20 29.42
CA GLY A 279 -5.05 -7.78 30.19
C GLY A 279 -5.40 -7.93 31.68
N MET A 280 -6.10 -6.96 32.27
CA MET A 280 -6.55 -7.04 33.69
C MET A 280 -7.53 -8.19 33.96
N PHE A 281 -8.24 -8.66 32.92
CA PHE A 281 -9.10 -9.84 33.03
C PHE A 281 -8.33 -11.15 33.11
N LEU A 282 -7.04 -11.16 32.74
CA LEU A 282 -6.19 -12.34 32.78
C LEU A 282 -5.74 -12.64 34.20
N ASP A 283 -6.16 -13.77 34.75
CA ASP A 283 -5.67 -14.28 36.04
C ASP A 283 -4.43 -15.14 35.80
N VAL A 284 -3.27 -14.56 36.07
CA VAL A 284 -1.98 -15.24 35.90
C VAL A 284 -1.87 -16.51 36.73
N ARG A 285 -2.53 -16.57 37.89
CA ARG A 285 -2.52 -17.76 38.77
C ARG A 285 -3.32 -18.89 38.15
N VAL A 286 -4.52 -18.58 37.63
CA VAL A 286 -5.35 -19.55 36.91
C VAL A 286 -4.64 -20.02 35.65
N VAL A 287 -4.05 -19.12 34.88
CA VAL A 287 -3.28 -19.47 33.67
C VAL A 287 -2.12 -20.41 34.02
N TRP A 288 -1.41 -20.16 35.10
CA TRP A 288 -0.30 -21.04 35.52
C TRP A 288 -0.79 -22.43 35.96
N HIS A 289 -1.90 -22.49 36.67
CA HIS A 289 -2.48 -23.76 37.08
C HIS A 289 -3.08 -24.55 35.93
N GLU A 290 -3.68 -23.85 34.99
CA GLU A 290 -4.31 -24.42 33.79
C GLU A 290 -3.38 -24.45 32.55
N LEU A 291 -2.07 -24.26 32.75
CA LEU A 291 -1.08 -24.20 31.65
C LEU A 291 -1.18 -25.35 30.65
N PRO A 292 -1.42 -26.62 31.04
CA PRO A 292 -1.61 -27.69 30.08
C PRO A 292 -2.79 -27.48 29.14
N TRP A 293 -3.92 -26.95 29.66
CA TRP A 293 -5.09 -26.64 28.87
C TRP A 293 -4.87 -25.41 27.97
N VAL A 294 -4.18 -24.39 28.46
CA VAL A 294 -3.78 -23.23 27.67
C VAL A 294 -2.92 -23.65 26.48
N LEU A 295 -1.91 -24.51 26.71
CA LEU A 295 -1.03 -25.00 25.64
C LEU A 295 -1.78 -25.92 24.66
N LEU A 296 -2.74 -26.72 25.16
CA LEU A 296 -3.58 -27.56 24.30
C LEU A 296 -4.45 -26.68 23.38
N VAL A 297 -5.18 -25.71 23.95
CA VAL A 297 -6.04 -24.82 23.18
C VAL A 297 -5.21 -23.97 22.20
N LEU A 298 -4.05 -23.46 22.61
CA LEU A 298 -3.12 -22.76 21.76
C LEU A 298 -2.66 -23.63 20.58
N GLY A 299 -2.24 -24.87 20.87
CA GLY A 299 -1.81 -25.83 19.84
C GLY A 299 -2.95 -26.18 18.86
N LEU A 300 -4.16 -26.39 19.38
CA LEU A 300 -5.36 -26.62 18.56
C LEU A 300 -5.69 -25.39 17.72
N LEU A 301 -5.68 -24.20 18.30
CA LEU A 301 -5.94 -22.94 17.57
C LEU A 301 -4.99 -22.76 16.40
N LEU A 302 -3.67 -22.84 16.65
CA LEU A 302 -2.65 -22.62 15.64
C LEU A 302 -2.74 -23.69 14.53
N SER A 303 -2.84 -24.97 14.91
CA SER A 303 -2.86 -26.08 13.95
C SER A 303 -4.17 -26.14 13.16
N ALA A 304 -5.30 -25.92 13.80
CA ALA A 304 -6.61 -25.93 13.14
C ALA A 304 -6.74 -24.78 12.15
N LYS A 305 -6.43 -23.55 12.55
CA LYS A 305 -6.49 -22.39 11.64
C LYS A 305 -5.50 -22.52 10.49
N LEU A 306 -4.28 -22.99 10.76
CA LEU A 306 -3.30 -23.30 9.72
C LEU A 306 -3.87 -24.31 8.73
N GLY A 307 -4.38 -25.44 9.23
CA GLY A 307 -4.91 -26.52 8.40
C GLY A 307 -6.14 -26.10 7.59
N ILE A 308 -7.08 -25.39 8.21
CA ILE A 308 -8.29 -24.88 7.55
C ILE A 308 -7.90 -23.89 6.46
N THR A 309 -7.04 -22.91 6.77
CA THR A 309 -6.62 -21.90 5.80
C THR A 309 -5.83 -22.52 4.66
N TRP A 310 -4.92 -23.46 4.97
CA TRP A 310 -4.19 -24.20 3.95
C TRP A 310 -5.13 -24.97 3.02
N ALA A 311 -6.08 -25.72 3.57
CA ALA A 311 -7.04 -26.51 2.80
C ALA A 311 -7.94 -25.58 1.96
N ALA A 312 -8.45 -24.52 2.55
CA ALA A 312 -9.27 -23.53 1.85
C ALA A 312 -8.50 -22.87 0.69
N SER A 313 -7.28 -22.38 0.92
CA SER A 313 -6.43 -21.78 -0.11
C SER A 313 -6.14 -22.79 -1.26
N ARG A 314 -5.90 -24.06 -0.93
CA ARG A 314 -5.74 -25.14 -1.93
C ARG A 314 -7.00 -25.36 -2.77
N LEU A 315 -8.18 -25.34 -2.16
CA LEU A 315 -9.47 -25.46 -2.86
C LEU A 315 -9.70 -24.29 -3.83
N PHE A 316 -9.19 -23.09 -3.51
CA PHE A 316 -9.27 -21.92 -4.37
C PHE A 316 -8.18 -21.87 -5.46
N GLY A 317 -7.35 -22.93 -5.58
CA GLY A 317 -6.40 -23.13 -6.67
C GLY A 317 -5.00 -22.57 -6.42
N SER A 318 -4.68 -22.19 -5.18
CA SER A 318 -3.35 -21.71 -4.83
C SER A 318 -2.32 -22.82 -4.74
N SER A 319 -1.04 -22.47 -4.96
CA SER A 319 0.07 -23.43 -4.81
C SER A 319 0.20 -23.90 -3.36
N THR A 320 0.80 -25.06 -3.15
CA THR A 320 1.03 -25.60 -1.79
C THR A 320 1.86 -24.63 -0.93
N ALA A 321 2.82 -23.94 -1.54
CA ALA A 321 3.65 -22.94 -0.87
C ALA A 321 2.86 -21.70 -0.45
N THR A 322 2.05 -21.15 -1.36
CA THR A 322 1.17 -20.01 -1.06
C THR A 322 0.18 -20.39 0.03
N ALA A 323 -0.50 -21.53 -0.08
CA ALA A 323 -1.47 -21.99 0.89
C ALA A 323 -0.84 -22.20 2.29
N LEU A 324 0.37 -22.76 2.36
CA LEU A 324 1.07 -22.97 3.62
C LEU A 324 1.50 -21.63 4.24
N ARG A 325 1.97 -20.66 3.42
CA ARG A 325 2.24 -19.30 3.91
C ARG A 325 0.99 -18.63 4.46
N SER A 326 -0.09 -18.59 3.67
CA SER A 326 -1.37 -18.00 4.11
C SER A 326 -1.86 -18.64 5.41
N GLY A 327 -1.74 -19.96 5.56
CA GLY A 327 -2.08 -20.69 6.78
C GLY A 327 -1.21 -20.28 7.97
N LEU A 328 0.11 -20.19 7.80
CA LEU A 328 1.05 -19.76 8.85
C LEU A 328 0.80 -18.30 9.28
N TRP A 329 0.46 -17.43 8.34
CA TRP A 329 0.17 -16.04 8.64
C TRP A 329 -1.15 -15.89 9.41
N LEU A 330 -2.20 -16.62 9.05
CA LEU A 330 -3.55 -16.49 9.62
C LEU A 330 -3.80 -17.41 10.83
N CYS A 331 -2.83 -18.22 11.27
CA CYS A 331 -3.05 -19.20 12.34
C CYS A 331 -3.24 -18.58 13.73
N ALA A 332 -2.70 -17.39 13.97
CA ALA A 332 -2.83 -16.69 15.24
C ALA A 332 -4.22 -16.05 15.42
N GLY A 333 -4.59 -15.78 16.69
CA GLY A 333 -5.78 -15.03 17.01
C GLY A 333 -5.64 -13.54 16.73
N GLY A 334 -6.71 -12.79 16.96
CA GLY A 334 -6.75 -11.35 16.72
C GLY A 334 -7.48 -10.57 17.78
N GLU A 335 -7.43 -9.24 17.68
CA GLU A 335 -8.04 -8.28 18.59
C GLU A 335 -9.55 -8.45 18.73
N PHE A 336 -10.25 -8.83 17.69
CA PHE A 336 -11.70 -9.08 17.73
C PHE A 336 -12.06 -10.29 18.58
N GLY A 337 -11.15 -11.27 18.69
CA GLY A 337 -11.32 -12.38 19.61
C GLY A 337 -11.48 -11.90 21.05
N PHE A 338 -10.75 -10.86 21.46
CA PHE A 338 -10.87 -10.27 22.80
C PHE A 338 -12.20 -9.53 22.99
N VAL A 339 -12.66 -8.80 21.98
CA VAL A 339 -13.95 -8.10 22.01
C VAL A 339 -15.09 -9.10 22.18
N LEU A 340 -15.07 -10.18 21.39
CA LEU A 340 -16.07 -11.24 21.49
C LEU A 340 -15.99 -11.98 22.84
N LEU A 341 -14.77 -12.25 23.38
CA LEU A 341 -14.62 -12.85 24.70
C LEU A 341 -15.16 -11.94 25.83
N ALA A 342 -14.94 -10.62 25.73
CA ALA A 342 -15.51 -9.68 26.67
C ALA A 342 -17.03 -9.74 26.67
N GLN A 343 -17.65 -9.84 25.50
CA GLN A 343 -19.09 -9.98 25.33
C GLN A 343 -19.61 -11.35 25.83
N ILE A 344 -18.92 -12.45 25.53
CA ILE A 344 -19.24 -13.79 26.05
C ILE A 344 -19.23 -13.79 27.58
N ARG A 345 -18.29 -13.10 28.19
CA ARG A 345 -18.20 -12.91 29.64
C ARG A 345 -19.38 -12.10 30.19
N GLN A 346 -19.73 -11.00 29.54
CA GLN A 346 -20.84 -10.13 29.93
C GLN A 346 -22.18 -10.86 29.89
N GLU A 347 -22.36 -11.71 28.89
CA GLU A 347 -23.58 -12.53 28.69
C GLU A 347 -23.57 -13.85 29.48
N HIS A 348 -22.53 -14.11 30.28
CA HIS A 348 -22.38 -15.35 31.06
C HIS A 348 -22.51 -16.65 30.24
N LEU A 349 -22.11 -16.62 28.95
CA LEU A 349 -22.24 -17.76 28.05
C LEU A 349 -21.21 -18.88 28.29
N ALA A 350 -20.14 -18.60 29.03
CA ALA A 350 -19.10 -19.57 29.36
C ALA A 350 -18.63 -19.40 30.79
N GLU A 351 -18.17 -20.49 31.40
CA GLU A 351 -17.55 -20.48 32.73
C GLU A 351 -16.28 -19.65 32.76
N SER A 352 -16.00 -19.01 33.90
CA SER A 352 -14.82 -18.13 34.04
C SER A 352 -13.50 -18.84 33.74
N HIS A 353 -13.36 -20.11 34.11
CA HIS A 353 -12.19 -20.94 33.85
C HIS A 353 -11.97 -21.14 32.33
N VAL A 354 -13.01 -21.47 31.56
CA VAL A 354 -12.93 -21.63 30.09
C VAL A 354 -12.50 -20.32 29.43
N LEU A 355 -13.09 -19.21 29.86
CA LEU A 355 -12.74 -17.87 29.35
C LEU A 355 -11.27 -17.53 29.62
N GLN A 356 -10.74 -17.86 30.81
CA GLN A 356 -9.34 -17.63 31.14
C GLN A 356 -8.39 -18.44 30.26
N VAL A 357 -8.68 -19.73 30.04
CA VAL A 357 -7.89 -20.59 29.18
C VAL A 357 -7.87 -20.07 27.72
N VAL A 358 -9.03 -19.70 27.18
CA VAL A 358 -9.16 -19.18 25.81
C VAL A 358 -8.49 -17.82 25.68
N LEU A 359 -8.70 -16.91 26.65
CA LEU A 359 -8.06 -15.59 26.68
C LEU A 359 -6.54 -15.71 26.69
N ALA A 360 -5.98 -16.54 27.57
CA ALA A 360 -4.55 -16.78 27.64
C ALA A 360 -4.00 -17.36 26.34
N SER A 361 -4.72 -18.31 25.72
CA SER A 361 -4.33 -18.91 24.44
C SER A 361 -4.32 -17.88 23.30
N LEU A 362 -5.31 -16.97 23.24
CA LEU A 362 -5.35 -15.89 22.27
C LEU A 362 -4.19 -14.91 22.46
N VAL A 363 -3.90 -14.49 23.70
CA VAL A 363 -2.77 -13.61 24.01
C VAL A 363 -1.45 -14.24 23.58
N LEU A 364 -1.22 -15.51 23.95
CA LEU A 364 -0.02 -16.23 23.56
C LEU A 364 0.07 -16.42 22.03
N SER A 365 -1.04 -16.70 21.34
CA SER A 365 -1.06 -16.85 19.88
C SER A 365 -0.66 -15.54 19.18
N LEU A 366 -1.16 -14.41 19.67
CA LEU A 366 -0.84 -13.09 19.14
C LEU A 366 0.65 -12.74 19.37
N LEU A 367 1.20 -13.13 20.53
CA LEU A 367 2.63 -12.98 20.82
C LEU A 367 3.51 -13.83 19.90
N LEU A 368 3.06 -15.02 19.55
CA LEU A 368 3.77 -15.91 18.63
C LEU A 368 3.64 -15.50 17.17
N ALA A 369 2.61 -14.73 16.79
CA ALA A 369 2.33 -14.38 15.40
C ALA A 369 3.55 -13.79 14.65
N PRO A 370 4.28 -12.78 15.14
CA PRO A 370 5.45 -12.26 14.44
C PRO A 370 6.56 -13.30 14.26
N LEU A 371 6.75 -14.19 15.24
CA LEU A 371 7.76 -15.25 15.18
C LEU A 371 7.39 -16.31 14.14
N ILE A 372 6.12 -16.70 14.08
CA ILE A 372 5.60 -17.64 13.08
C ILE A 372 5.74 -17.05 11.68
N VAL A 373 5.38 -15.78 11.52
CA VAL A 373 5.53 -15.06 10.24
C VAL A 373 7.00 -14.97 9.83
N GLN A 374 7.92 -14.67 10.74
CA GLN A 374 9.36 -14.66 10.45
C GLN A 374 9.88 -16.04 10.04
N ALA A 375 9.38 -17.10 10.66
CA ALA A 375 9.77 -18.48 10.35
C ALA A 375 9.09 -19.04 9.10
N SER A 376 8.01 -18.39 8.60
CA SER A 376 7.15 -18.93 7.54
C SER A 376 7.91 -19.32 6.27
N ASP A 377 8.85 -18.49 5.80
CA ASP A 377 9.66 -18.80 4.62
C ASP A 377 10.54 -20.05 4.81
N LYS A 378 11.18 -20.16 5.98
CA LYS A 378 12.02 -21.34 6.31
C LYS A 378 11.18 -22.62 6.38
N ILE A 379 9.98 -22.52 6.98
CA ILE A 379 9.04 -23.64 7.10
C ILE A 379 8.58 -24.08 5.71
N VAL A 380 8.14 -23.14 4.86
CA VAL A 380 7.69 -23.45 3.50
C VAL A 380 8.81 -24.10 2.68
N LEU A 381 10.02 -23.56 2.71
CA LEU A 381 11.16 -24.12 1.99
C LEU A 381 11.52 -25.55 2.47
N ARG A 382 11.29 -25.85 3.74
CA ARG A 382 11.58 -27.19 4.30
C ARG A 382 10.53 -28.23 3.93
N PHE A 383 9.24 -27.83 3.89
CA PHE A 383 8.13 -28.77 3.67
C PHE A 383 7.65 -28.84 2.21
N VAL A 384 7.98 -27.85 1.38
CA VAL A 384 7.55 -27.78 -0.02
C VAL A 384 8.76 -27.90 -0.94
N ALA A 385 9.19 -29.14 -1.18
CA ALA A 385 10.36 -29.45 -2.03
C ALA A 385 10.24 -28.85 -3.45
N SER A 386 9.02 -28.74 -4.00
CA SER A 386 8.78 -28.13 -5.31
C SER A 386 9.14 -26.63 -5.36
N GLU A 387 8.94 -25.90 -4.28
CA GLU A 387 9.31 -24.47 -4.20
C GLU A 387 10.82 -24.29 -4.23
N TRP A 388 11.54 -25.10 -3.48
CA TRP A 388 13.02 -25.09 -3.50
C TRP A 388 13.56 -25.45 -4.89
N LEU A 389 12.98 -26.48 -5.51
CA LEU A 389 13.39 -26.92 -6.85
C LEU A 389 13.09 -25.82 -7.90
N LEU A 390 11.89 -25.24 -7.89
CA LEU A 390 11.51 -24.14 -8.78
C LEU A 390 12.42 -22.94 -8.59
N ARG A 391 12.71 -22.55 -7.34
CA ARG A 391 13.59 -21.43 -7.02
C ARG A 391 15.02 -21.70 -7.50
N SER A 392 15.53 -22.92 -7.29
CA SER A 392 16.85 -23.32 -7.77
C SER A 392 16.91 -23.32 -9.30
N MET A 393 15.88 -23.84 -9.98
CA MET A 393 15.78 -23.82 -11.44
C MET A 393 15.70 -22.39 -12.00
N GLN A 394 14.95 -21.50 -11.36
CA GLN A 394 14.85 -20.09 -11.75
C GLN A 394 16.22 -19.39 -11.65
N LEU A 395 16.91 -19.52 -10.53
CA LEU A 395 18.25 -18.94 -10.35
C LEU A 395 19.23 -19.52 -11.38
N THR A 396 19.14 -20.81 -11.67
CA THR A 396 19.97 -21.49 -12.68
C THR A 396 19.65 -20.95 -14.08
N GLN A 397 18.39 -20.72 -14.43
CA GLN A 397 18.00 -20.14 -15.72
C GLN A 397 18.48 -18.69 -15.88
N ILE A 398 18.33 -17.87 -14.83
CA ILE A 398 18.84 -16.49 -14.82
C ILE A 398 20.36 -16.51 -15.01
N ALA A 399 21.06 -17.34 -14.24
CA ALA A 399 22.53 -17.47 -14.32
C ALA A 399 22.96 -17.97 -15.71
N ALA A 400 22.30 -18.98 -16.27
CA ALA A 400 22.64 -19.50 -17.59
C ALA A 400 22.49 -18.44 -18.70
N ARG A 401 21.46 -17.60 -18.63
CA ARG A 401 21.27 -16.49 -19.58
C ARG A 401 22.29 -15.37 -19.39
N SER A 402 22.71 -15.10 -18.17
CA SER A 402 23.71 -14.07 -17.87
C SER A 402 25.15 -14.52 -18.10
N MET A 403 25.44 -15.84 -18.12
CA MET A 403 26.82 -16.35 -18.26
C MET A 403 27.48 -16.01 -19.61
N GLY A 404 26.68 -15.86 -20.66
CA GLY A 404 27.19 -15.50 -21.99
C GLY A 404 27.30 -14.01 -22.25
N THR A 405 26.91 -13.16 -21.27
CA THR A 405 26.87 -11.71 -21.48
C THR A 405 27.86 -10.99 -20.55
N GLU A 406 28.78 -10.23 -21.16
CA GLU A 406 29.63 -9.27 -20.47
C GLU A 406 29.19 -7.85 -20.80
N LYS A 407 29.33 -6.93 -19.86
CA LYS A 407 28.99 -5.49 -20.04
C LYS A 407 27.53 -5.27 -20.45
N HIS A 408 26.62 -6.05 -19.90
CA HIS A 408 25.19 -5.99 -20.19
C HIS A 408 24.43 -5.01 -19.28
N ALA A 409 23.23 -4.63 -19.69
CA ALA A 409 22.27 -3.90 -18.87
C ALA A 409 21.35 -4.88 -18.13
N ILE A 410 21.11 -4.66 -16.83
CA ILE A 410 20.08 -5.39 -16.05
C ILE A 410 18.82 -4.52 -16.02
N LEU A 411 17.72 -5.04 -16.55
CA LEU A 411 16.40 -4.39 -16.51
C LEU A 411 15.54 -5.02 -15.43
N CYS A 412 15.23 -4.25 -14.39
CA CYS A 412 14.31 -4.64 -13.33
C CYS A 412 12.90 -4.17 -13.68
N GLY A 413 12.06 -5.11 -14.15
CA GLY A 413 10.72 -4.89 -14.66
C GLY A 413 10.64 -4.89 -16.20
N TYR A 414 9.70 -5.65 -16.76
CA TYR A 414 9.47 -5.75 -18.20
C TYR A 414 8.05 -5.32 -18.59
N GLY A 415 7.52 -4.32 -17.87
CA GLY A 415 6.30 -3.61 -18.25
C GLY A 415 6.52 -2.74 -19.49
N ARG A 416 5.56 -1.87 -19.84
CA ARG A 416 5.64 -1.00 -21.03
C ARG A 416 6.97 -0.24 -21.14
N THR A 417 7.41 0.39 -20.05
CA THR A 417 8.69 1.13 -20.02
C THR A 417 9.88 0.21 -20.23
N GLY A 418 9.91 -0.96 -19.58
CA GLY A 418 10.98 -1.95 -19.73
C GLY A 418 11.07 -2.51 -21.14
N GLN A 419 9.94 -2.80 -21.78
CA GLN A 419 9.87 -3.27 -23.16
C GLN A 419 10.41 -2.23 -24.17
N HIS A 420 10.03 -0.96 -24.01
CA HIS A 420 10.56 0.10 -24.87
C HIS A 420 12.06 0.26 -24.68
N LEU A 421 12.51 0.27 -23.43
CA LEU A 421 13.95 0.39 -23.15
C LEU A 421 14.75 -0.79 -23.71
N ALA A 422 14.25 -2.03 -23.55
CA ALA A 422 14.91 -3.22 -24.09
C ALA A 422 15.10 -3.11 -25.61
N ARG A 423 14.09 -2.64 -26.35
CA ARG A 423 14.16 -2.42 -27.80
C ARG A 423 15.19 -1.35 -28.19
N PHE A 424 15.28 -0.25 -27.43
CA PHE A 424 16.32 0.75 -27.68
C PHE A 424 17.72 0.19 -27.44
N LEU A 425 17.92 -0.58 -26.37
CA LEU A 425 19.19 -1.23 -26.09
C LEU A 425 19.58 -2.25 -27.18
N GLU A 426 18.61 -2.99 -27.70
CA GLU A 426 18.81 -3.94 -28.79
C GLU A 426 19.20 -3.23 -30.11
N GLN A 427 18.57 -2.11 -30.44
CA GLN A 427 18.92 -1.28 -31.61
C GLN A 427 20.37 -0.77 -31.52
N GLU A 428 20.85 -0.48 -30.32
CA GLU A 428 22.23 -0.06 -30.06
C GLU A 428 23.19 -1.25 -29.85
N HIS A 429 22.72 -2.48 -30.07
CA HIS A 429 23.48 -3.72 -29.86
C HIS A 429 24.01 -3.91 -28.43
N ILE A 430 23.29 -3.37 -27.45
CA ILE A 430 23.60 -3.53 -26.03
C ILE A 430 22.82 -4.75 -25.49
N SER A 431 23.56 -5.75 -25.05
CA SER A 431 22.94 -6.94 -24.41
C SER A 431 22.21 -6.55 -23.15
N CYS A 432 21.01 -7.07 -22.95
CA CYS A 432 20.25 -6.86 -21.72
C CYS A 432 19.74 -8.16 -21.10
N VAL A 433 19.69 -8.21 -19.78
CA VAL A 433 19.05 -9.26 -19.00
C VAL A 433 17.85 -8.63 -18.29
N ALA A 434 16.67 -8.92 -18.78
CA ALA A 434 15.42 -8.41 -18.21
C ALA A 434 14.80 -9.41 -17.21
N LEU A 435 14.34 -8.89 -16.09
CA LEU A 435 13.69 -9.65 -15.01
C LEU A 435 12.31 -9.07 -14.75
N ASP A 436 11.29 -9.92 -14.64
CA ASP A 436 9.93 -9.52 -14.25
C ASP A 436 9.31 -10.54 -13.30
N LEU A 437 8.42 -10.07 -12.43
CA LEU A 437 7.65 -10.87 -11.48
C LEU A 437 6.34 -11.42 -12.06
N ASP A 438 5.91 -10.91 -13.22
CA ASP A 438 4.68 -11.33 -13.89
C ASP A 438 4.97 -12.52 -14.81
N PRO A 439 4.49 -13.73 -14.47
CA PRO A 439 4.79 -14.93 -15.25
C PRO A 439 4.13 -14.90 -16.64
N ASP A 440 3.02 -14.19 -16.81
CA ASP A 440 2.32 -14.09 -18.08
C ASP A 440 3.10 -13.18 -19.03
N ARG A 441 3.62 -12.04 -18.55
CA ARG A 441 4.53 -11.18 -19.32
C ARG A 441 5.81 -11.90 -19.72
N VAL A 442 6.41 -12.65 -18.81
CA VAL A 442 7.61 -13.44 -19.11
C VAL A 442 7.33 -14.47 -20.20
N ARG A 443 6.16 -15.13 -20.17
CA ARG A 443 5.76 -16.12 -21.18
C ARG A 443 5.51 -15.44 -22.54
N GLU A 444 4.79 -14.32 -22.56
CA GLU A 444 4.55 -13.55 -23.78
C GLU A 444 5.86 -13.07 -24.41
N ALA A 445 6.77 -12.51 -23.60
CA ALA A 445 8.08 -12.09 -24.03
C ALA A 445 8.92 -13.25 -24.59
N ALA A 446 8.92 -14.39 -23.90
CA ALA A 446 9.62 -15.58 -24.39
C ALA A 446 9.07 -16.11 -25.72
N THR A 447 7.74 -16.07 -25.94
CA THR A 447 7.12 -16.41 -27.23
C THR A 447 7.48 -15.41 -28.34
N ALA A 448 7.74 -14.15 -27.99
CA ALA A 448 8.23 -13.13 -28.92
C ALA A 448 9.74 -13.22 -29.19
N GLY A 449 10.47 -14.16 -28.55
CA GLY A 449 11.92 -14.32 -28.70
C GLY A 449 12.77 -13.38 -27.82
N GLU A 450 12.14 -12.63 -26.92
CA GLU A 450 12.80 -11.67 -26.04
C GLU A 450 13.53 -12.34 -24.86
N SER A 451 14.63 -11.72 -24.40
CA SER A 451 15.45 -12.25 -23.33
C SER A 451 14.94 -11.81 -21.95
N VAL A 452 13.75 -12.27 -21.56
CA VAL A 452 13.14 -11.98 -20.26
C VAL A 452 13.09 -13.24 -19.41
N THR A 453 13.39 -13.10 -18.12
CA THR A 453 13.38 -14.22 -17.18
C THR A 453 12.54 -13.85 -15.94
N TYR A 454 11.77 -14.83 -15.46
CA TYR A 454 11.04 -14.66 -14.22
C TYR A 454 12.00 -14.53 -13.04
N GLY A 455 11.92 -13.44 -12.28
CA GLY A 455 12.76 -13.20 -11.11
C GLY A 455 12.41 -11.95 -10.35
N ASP A 456 12.55 -12.03 -9.02
CA ASP A 456 12.35 -10.89 -8.12
C ASP A 456 13.67 -10.12 -7.96
N CYS A 457 13.75 -8.96 -8.62
CA CYS A 457 14.93 -8.08 -8.55
C CYS A 457 15.22 -7.54 -7.13
N ALA A 458 14.21 -7.49 -6.27
CA ALA A 458 14.38 -7.05 -4.90
C ALA A 458 15.10 -8.09 -4.01
N ARG A 459 15.48 -9.25 -4.56
CA ARG A 459 16.25 -10.28 -3.89
C ARG A 459 17.70 -10.27 -4.34
N LYS A 460 18.60 -10.31 -3.37
CA LYS A 460 20.06 -10.29 -3.58
C LYS A 460 20.53 -11.43 -4.50
N GLU A 461 20.00 -12.65 -4.29
CA GLU A 461 20.37 -13.83 -5.06
C GLU A 461 19.99 -13.71 -6.55
N THR A 462 18.88 -13.05 -6.84
CA THR A 462 18.43 -12.81 -8.22
C THR A 462 19.36 -11.85 -8.95
N LEU A 463 19.80 -10.77 -8.28
CA LEU A 463 20.76 -9.82 -8.84
C LEU A 463 22.14 -10.46 -9.08
N VAL A 464 22.58 -11.32 -8.17
CA VAL A 464 23.82 -12.10 -8.34
C VAL A 464 23.70 -13.05 -9.53
N ALA A 465 22.59 -13.77 -9.66
CA ALA A 465 22.34 -14.67 -10.78
C ALA A 465 22.22 -13.90 -12.13
N ALA A 466 21.66 -12.68 -12.12
CA ALA A 466 21.62 -11.80 -13.27
C ALA A 466 22.98 -11.22 -13.69
N GLY A 467 24.03 -11.51 -12.93
CA GLY A 467 25.41 -11.11 -13.26
C GLY A 467 25.73 -9.67 -12.91
N ILE A 468 25.22 -9.15 -11.79
CA ILE A 468 25.46 -7.77 -11.33
C ILE A 468 26.96 -7.39 -11.29
N SER A 469 27.83 -8.35 -10.99
CA SER A 469 29.28 -8.13 -10.98
C SER A 469 29.85 -7.78 -12.36
N ARG A 470 29.20 -8.17 -13.44
CA ARG A 470 29.62 -7.96 -14.84
C ARG A 470 28.77 -6.92 -15.58
N ALA A 471 27.65 -6.49 -14.96
CA ALA A 471 26.75 -5.52 -15.57
C ALA A 471 27.39 -4.12 -15.68
N ASN A 472 27.04 -3.36 -16.68
CA ASN A 472 27.48 -1.97 -16.86
C ASN A 472 26.47 -0.97 -16.29
N ILE A 473 25.20 -1.34 -16.23
CA ILE A 473 24.11 -0.50 -15.73
C ILE A 473 22.97 -1.37 -15.19
N LEU A 474 22.25 -0.86 -14.22
CA LEU A 474 20.99 -1.43 -13.78
C LEU A 474 19.90 -0.37 -13.92
N VAL A 475 18.74 -0.76 -14.47
CA VAL A 475 17.61 0.14 -14.65
C VAL A 475 16.37 -0.43 -13.99
N ILE A 476 15.75 0.36 -13.11
CA ILE A 476 14.51 0.01 -12.40
C ILE A 476 13.37 0.71 -13.11
N THR A 477 12.49 -0.08 -13.74
CA THR A 477 11.39 0.42 -14.59
C THR A 477 10.01 0.27 -13.94
N PHE A 478 9.89 -0.51 -12.86
CA PHE A 478 8.65 -0.68 -12.12
C PHE A 478 8.42 0.48 -11.12
N SER A 479 7.17 0.64 -10.67
CA SER A 479 6.73 1.77 -9.86
C SER A 479 6.68 1.50 -8.35
N ASP A 480 6.97 0.28 -7.91
CA ASP A 480 6.99 -0.06 -6.48
C ASP A 480 8.21 0.59 -5.81
N ARG A 481 7.93 1.62 -4.99
CA ARG A 481 8.95 2.41 -4.26
C ARG A 481 9.80 1.56 -3.34
N HIS A 482 9.16 0.65 -2.65
CA HIS A 482 9.83 -0.16 -1.64
C HIS A 482 10.69 -1.24 -2.28
N ALA A 483 10.21 -1.88 -3.33
CA ALA A 483 11.02 -2.82 -4.09
C ALA A 483 12.23 -2.10 -4.72
N ALA A 484 12.05 -0.88 -5.25
CA ALA A 484 13.14 -0.08 -5.79
C ALA A 484 14.20 0.25 -4.73
N HIS A 485 13.80 0.63 -3.52
CA HIS A 485 14.73 0.85 -2.41
C HIS A 485 15.53 -0.40 -2.04
N ARG A 486 14.89 -1.58 -2.02
CA ARG A 486 15.60 -2.84 -1.75
C ARG A 486 16.60 -3.18 -2.84
N VAL A 487 16.23 -2.98 -4.10
CA VAL A 487 17.15 -3.17 -5.22
C VAL A 487 18.35 -2.25 -5.06
N LEU A 488 18.12 -0.95 -4.82
CA LEU A 488 19.20 0.03 -4.59
C LEU A 488 20.12 -0.37 -3.44
N HIS A 489 19.55 -0.78 -2.31
CA HIS A 489 20.31 -1.25 -1.16
C HIS A 489 21.23 -2.44 -1.52
N HIS A 490 20.67 -3.47 -2.17
CA HIS A 490 21.46 -4.65 -2.57
C HIS A 490 22.49 -4.33 -3.66
N VAL A 491 22.18 -3.43 -4.58
CA VAL A 491 23.14 -2.99 -5.59
C VAL A 491 24.30 -2.27 -4.93
N ARG A 492 24.06 -1.36 -3.99
CA ARG A 492 25.12 -0.64 -3.29
C ARG A 492 25.96 -1.54 -2.37
N GLU A 493 25.37 -2.60 -1.83
CA GLU A 493 26.07 -3.64 -1.09
C GLU A 493 26.96 -4.52 -2.00
N LEU A 494 26.44 -4.95 -3.16
CA LEU A 494 27.14 -5.87 -4.05
C LEU A 494 28.13 -5.18 -4.98
N ARG A 495 27.77 -3.99 -5.47
CA ARG A 495 28.55 -3.23 -6.44
C ARG A 495 28.31 -1.72 -6.31
N PRO A 496 29.04 -1.04 -5.41
CA PRO A 496 28.82 0.39 -5.11
C PRO A 496 29.02 1.34 -6.29
N ASP A 497 29.84 0.95 -7.27
CA ASP A 497 30.21 1.73 -8.46
C ASP A 497 29.22 1.58 -9.63
N LEU A 498 28.30 0.61 -9.58
CA LEU A 498 27.38 0.35 -10.69
C LEU A 498 26.41 1.51 -10.90
N PRO A 499 26.35 2.11 -12.10
CA PRO A 499 25.31 3.09 -12.42
C PRO A 499 23.92 2.49 -12.30
N VAL A 500 23.03 3.20 -11.60
CA VAL A 500 21.63 2.79 -11.41
C VAL A 500 20.71 3.92 -11.83
N VAL A 501 19.82 3.65 -12.78
CA VAL A 501 18.74 4.54 -13.20
C VAL A 501 17.43 4.04 -12.63
N VAL A 502 16.67 4.93 -12.00
CA VAL A 502 15.38 4.60 -11.37
C VAL A 502 14.27 5.45 -11.94
N ARG A 503 13.18 4.83 -12.34
CA ARG A 503 11.94 5.52 -12.68
C ARG A 503 11.19 5.88 -11.40
N ALA A 504 10.83 7.15 -11.21
CA ALA A 504 9.98 7.65 -10.14
C ALA A 504 8.61 8.06 -10.70
N LEU A 505 7.53 7.73 -9.99
CA LEU A 505 6.18 8.19 -10.33
C LEU A 505 5.94 9.61 -9.87
N GLU A 506 6.42 9.95 -8.68
CA GLU A 506 6.22 11.23 -8.02
C GLU A 506 7.55 11.96 -7.81
N ASP A 507 7.51 13.29 -7.87
CA ASP A 507 8.69 14.13 -7.64
C ASP A 507 9.24 14.00 -6.23
N SER A 508 8.38 13.67 -5.25
CA SER A 508 8.76 13.41 -3.85
C SER A 508 9.70 12.20 -3.67
N ASP A 509 9.74 11.28 -4.63
CA ASP A 509 10.59 10.10 -4.59
C ASP A 509 12.00 10.35 -5.14
N VAL A 510 12.21 11.45 -5.87
CA VAL A 510 13.50 11.77 -6.52
C VAL A 510 14.61 11.89 -5.48
N GLU A 511 14.41 12.71 -4.46
CA GLU A 511 15.41 12.91 -3.39
C GLU A 511 15.65 11.62 -2.60
N ARG A 512 14.61 10.83 -2.35
CA ARG A 512 14.69 9.58 -1.60
C ARG A 512 15.50 8.52 -2.35
N PHE A 513 15.27 8.34 -3.65
CA PHE A 513 16.04 7.39 -4.45
C PHE A 513 17.47 7.86 -4.66
N ALA A 514 17.71 9.16 -4.85
CA ALA A 514 19.05 9.72 -4.91
C ALA A 514 19.83 9.47 -3.61
N ALA A 515 19.20 9.71 -2.45
CA ALA A 515 19.78 9.43 -1.13
C ALA A 515 20.04 7.92 -0.92
N ALA A 516 19.19 7.04 -1.49
CA ALA A 516 19.38 5.59 -1.46
C ALA A 516 20.48 5.10 -2.43
N GLY A 517 21.07 6.01 -3.20
CA GLY A 517 22.20 5.71 -4.08
C GLY A 517 21.82 5.50 -5.53
N ALA A 518 20.67 5.94 -6.02
CA ALA A 518 20.42 6.00 -7.45
C ALA A 518 21.41 6.97 -8.12
N THR A 519 21.95 6.59 -9.28
CA THR A 519 22.83 7.47 -10.05
C THR A 519 22.02 8.53 -10.78
N GLU A 520 20.86 8.13 -11.31
CA GLU A 520 19.91 9.02 -11.94
C GLU A 520 18.49 8.60 -11.59
N VAL A 521 17.61 9.58 -11.36
CA VAL A 521 16.18 9.34 -11.10
C VAL A 521 15.36 10.07 -12.16
N VAL A 522 14.50 9.34 -12.84
CA VAL A 522 13.67 9.86 -13.94
C VAL A 522 12.22 9.99 -13.46
N PRO A 523 11.74 11.20 -13.15
CA PRO A 523 10.36 11.43 -12.76
C PRO A 523 9.43 11.40 -13.99
N GLU A 524 8.49 10.45 -14.00
CA GLU A 524 7.58 10.21 -15.12
C GLU A 524 6.63 11.40 -15.35
N ALA A 525 6.13 12.00 -14.28
CA ALA A 525 5.23 13.14 -14.36
C ALA A 525 5.90 14.35 -15.02
N LEU A 526 7.15 14.62 -14.68
CA LEU A 526 7.93 15.70 -15.27
C LEU A 526 8.16 15.48 -16.78
N GLU A 527 8.66 14.29 -17.16
CA GLU A 527 8.94 13.98 -18.55
C GLU A 527 7.67 14.00 -19.43
N SER A 528 6.56 13.48 -18.92
CA SER A 528 5.27 13.54 -19.60
C SER A 528 4.78 14.99 -19.78
N SER A 529 4.91 15.82 -18.75
CA SER A 529 4.55 17.24 -18.77
C SER A 529 5.41 18.03 -19.75
N VAL A 530 6.70 17.75 -19.77
CA VAL A 530 7.67 18.34 -20.69
C VAL A 530 7.32 18.00 -22.15
N MET A 531 6.96 16.75 -22.41
CA MET A 531 6.54 16.33 -23.76
C MET A 531 5.24 17.00 -24.20
N LEU A 532 4.23 17.07 -23.32
CA LEU A 532 2.97 17.78 -23.58
C LEU A 532 3.21 19.27 -23.84
N ALA A 533 4.03 19.92 -23.03
CA ALA A 533 4.39 21.32 -23.21
C ALA A 533 5.10 21.55 -24.55
N THR A 534 5.98 20.64 -24.96
CA THR A 534 6.67 20.69 -26.25
C THR A 534 5.69 20.70 -27.42
N HIS A 535 4.76 19.75 -27.43
CA HIS A 535 3.75 19.67 -28.47
C HIS A 535 2.80 20.86 -28.48
N ALA A 536 2.36 21.30 -27.27
CA ALA A 536 1.48 22.46 -27.16
C ALA A 536 2.15 23.75 -27.67
N LEU A 537 3.41 23.99 -27.26
CA LEU A 537 4.16 25.15 -27.72
C LEU A 537 4.40 25.13 -29.24
N ALA A 538 4.70 23.95 -29.80
CA ALA A 538 4.86 23.78 -31.25
C ALA A 538 3.56 24.07 -32.01
N LEU A 539 2.41 23.57 -31.50
CA LEU A 539 1.09 23.83 -32.11
C LEU A 539 0.65 25.30 -31.96
N LEU A 540 1.11 25.98 -30.92
CA LEU A 540 0.90 27.42 -30.73
C LEU A 540 1.85 28.27 -31.59
N GLY A 541 2.70 27.65 -32.41
CA GLY A 541 3.59 28.32 -33.34
C GLY A 541 4.84 28.92 -32.68
N VAL A 542 5.20 28.48 -31.47
CA VAL A 542 6.47 28.90 -30.84
C VAL A 542 7.62 28.27 -31.65
N PRO A 543 8.64 29.04 -32.08
CA PRO A 543 9.76 28.50 -32.80
C PRO A 543 10.41 27.30 -32.14
N MET A 544 10.63 26.21 -32.87
CA MET A 544 11.14 24.96 -32.31
C MET A 544 12.52 25.12 -31.63
N SER A 545 13.35 26.02 -32.13
CA SER A 545 14.63 26.40 -31.51
C SER A 545 14.46 26.92 -30.09
N ARG A 546 13.44 27.73 -29.83
CA ARG A 546 13.11 28.25 -28.51
C ARG A 546 12.55 27.15 -27.58
N VAL A 547 11.72 26.27 -28.15
CA VAL A 547 11.17 25.12 -27.39
C VAL A 547 12.31 24.18 -26.98
N ILE A 548 13.19 23.80 -27.87
CA ILE A 548 14.33 22.92 -27.61
C ILE A 548 15.27 23.52 -26.55
N ARG A 549 15.56 24.83 -26.65
CA ARG A 549 16.37 25.52 -25.64
C ARG A 549 15.76 25.45 -24.24
N ARG A 550 14.46 25.74 -24.08
CA ARG A 550 13.77 25.64 -22.79
C ARG A 550 13.75 24.21 -22.24
N LEU A 551 13.58 23.22 -23.10
CA LEU A 551 13.65 21.82 -22.71
C LEU A 551 15.03 21.44 -22.19
N ARG A 552 16.08 21.92 -22.87
CA ARG A 552 17.45 21.70 -22.45
C ARG A 552 17.72 22.32 -21.06
N GLU A 553 17.37 23.60 -20.89
CA GLU A 553 17.50 24.30 -19.61
C GLU A 553 16.80 23.56 -18.47
N LEU A 554 15.58 23.06 -18.69
CA LEU A 554 14.80 22.35 -17.69
C LEU A 554 15.40 20.98 -17.36
N ARG A 555 15.91 20.24 -18.34
CA ARG A 555 16.59 18.96 -18.12
C ARG A 555 17.93 19.11 -17.43
N GLU A 556 18.70 20.13 -17.74
CA GLU A 556 19.96 20.45 -17.07
C GLU A 556 19.77 20.81 -15.60
N GLN A 557 18.64 21.39 -15.23
CA GLN A 557 18.31 21.65 -13.84
C GLN A 557 17.96 20.38 -13.04
N HIS A 558 17.35 19.37 -13.69
CA HIS A 558 16.83 18.19 -13.01
C HIS A 558 17.71 16.95 -13.13
N TYR A 559 18.56 16.83 -14.18
CA TYR A 559 19.37 15.64 -14.43
C TYR A 559 20.85 15.91 -14.31
N VAL A 560 21.49 15.25 -13.36
CA VAL A 560 22.92 15.41 -13.11
C VAL A 560 23.77 14.87 -14.25
N LEU A 561 23.37 13.72 -14.83
CA LEU A 561 24.09 13.08 -15.94
C LEU A 561 24.00 13.89 -17.25
N LEU A 562 22.95 14.64 -17.45
CA LEU A 562 22.76 15.41 -18.68
C LEU A 562 23.45 16.78 -18.64
N ARG A 563 23.96 17.21 -17.48
CA ARG A 563 24.74 18.45 -17.30
C ARG A 563 26.07 18.44 -18.01
N GLY A 564 26.36 17.77 -18.95
CA GLY A 564 27.63 17.77 -19.69
C GLY A 564 27.54 17.05 -21.04
N PHE A 565 26.41 16.39 -21.31
CA PHE A 565 26.27 15.56 -22.49
C PHE A 565 25.82 16.32 -23.75
N PHE A 566 25.22 17.48 -23.58
CA PHE A 566 24.93 18.35 -24.73
C PHE A 566 26.16 19.21 -24.99
N HIS A 567 26.99 18.78 -25.91
CA HIS A 567 28.21 19.50 -26.37
C HIS A 567 27.93 20.90 -26.99
N GLY A 568 26.95 21.58 -26.49
CA GLY A 568 26.70 22.99 -26.69
C GLY A 568 26.69 23.77 -25.37
N ALA A 569 26.85 23.06 -24.22
CA ALA A 569 26.90 23.70 -22.91
C ALA A 569 28.34 24.12 -22.51
N THR A 570 29.35 23.46 -23.09
CA THR A 570 30.75 23.90 -22.94
C THR A 570 31.09 25.17 -23.75
N ASP A 571 30.24 25.48 -24.74
CA ASP A 571 30.36 26.74 -25.50
C ASP A 571 29.73 27.94 -24.77
N VAL A 572 29.02 27.73 -23.64
CA VAL A 572 28.36 28.82 -22.88
C VAL A 572 29.30 29.55 -21.94
N ASP A 573 30.43 28.94 -21.57
CA ASP A 573 31.47 29.62 -20.78
C ASP A 573 32.33 30.62 -21.59
N ASN A 574 32.18 30.63 -22.93
CA ASN A 574 32.70 31.68 -23.77
C ASN A 574 31.57 32.60 -24.18
N LEU A 575 31.39 33.70 -23.45
CA LEU A 575 30.42 34.78 -23.77
C LEU A 575 30.60 35.29 -25.23
N ASP A 576 31.75 35.12 -25.82
CA ASP A 576 32.07 35.47 -27.23
C ASP A 576 31.43 34.53 -28.26
N ASP A 577 31.16 33.28 -27.93
CA ASP A 577 30.55 32.29 -28.85
C ASP A 577 29.02 32.38 -28.91
N ALA A 578 28.38 32.98 -27.91
CA ALA A 578 26.92 33.21 -27.89
C ALA A 578 26.48 34.25 -28.93
N GLU A 579 27.38 35.11 -29.44
CA GLU A 579 27.09 36.15 -30.41
C GLU A 579 27.55 35.80 -31.85
N GLN A 580 28.24 34.66 -32.03
CA GLN A 580 28.72 34.30 -33.38
C GLN A 580 27.57 33.95 -34.35
N PRO A 581 27.60 34.50 -35.58
CA PRO A 581 26.61 34.20 -36.59
C PRO A 581 26.61 32.71 -36.98
N ARG A 582 25.46 32.05 -36.92
CA ARG A 582 25.26 30.65 -37.28
C ARG A 582 24.28 30.51 -38.42
N LEU A 583 24.40 29.41 -39.18
CA LEU A 583 23.41 29.03 -40.20
C LEU A 583 22.24 28.29 -39.52
N HIS A 584 21.00 28.71 -39.84
CA HIS A 584 19.78 28.07 -39.39
C HIS A 584 18.84 27.82 -40.55
N ALA A 585 18.39 26.59 -40.72
CA ALA A 585 17.50 26.20 -41.84
C ALA A 585 16.06 26.05 -41.35
N ILE A 586 15.12 26.75 -41.95
CA ILE A 586 13.71 26.78 -41.58
C ILE A 586 12.90 26.25 -42.75
N THR A 587 12.15 25.18 -42.56
CA THR A 587 11.23 24.62 -43.55
C THR A 587 9.88 25.29 -43.45
N LEU A 588 9.36 25.83 -44.55
CA LEU A 588 8.04 26.46 -44.57
C LEU A 588 6.93 25.41 -44.61
N ILE A 589 6.10 25.45 -43.58
CA ILE A 589 4.94 24.56 -43.41
C ILE A 589 3.64 25.27 -43.79
N GLU A 590 2.56 24.55 -43.93
CA GLU A 590 1.24 25.09 -44.24
C GLU A 590 0.81 26.11 -43.17
N GLY A 591 0.38 27.32 -43.61
CA GLY A 591 0.04 28.42 -42.69
C GLY A 591 1.21 29.36 -42.35
N ALA A 592 2.44 29.11 -42.80
CA ALA A 592 3.55 30.02 -42.57
C ALA A 592 3.32 31.39 -43.25
N TYR A 593 3.57 32.48 -42.50
CA TYR A 593 3.38 33.86 -42.99
C TYR A 593 4.18 34.19 -44.24
N ALA A 594 5.33 33.57 -44.41
CA ALA A 594 6.23 33.76 -45.55
C ALA A 594 5.72 33.15 -46.88
N LEU A 595 4.68 32.32 -46.85
CA LEU A 595 4.14 31.71 -48.06
C LEU A 595 3.57 32.74 -49.03
N GLY A 596 3.96 32.66 -50.30
CA GLY A 596 3.54 33.58 -51.36
C GLY A 596 4.26 34.93 -51.35
N ARG A 597 5.19 35.17 -50.42
CA ARG A 597 5.99 36.42 -50.32
C ARG A 597 7.42 36.18 -50.76
N SER A 598 8.07 37.24 -51.25
CA SER A 598 9.50 37.20 -51.55
C SER A 598 10.33 37.43 -50.28
N VAL A 599 11.60 37.01 -50.31
CA VAL A 599 12.54 37.23 -49.18
C VAL A 599 12.69 38.73 -48.87
N ALA A 600 12.63 39.59 -49.90
CA ALA A 600 12.74 41.04 -49.76
C ALA A 600 11.55 41.65 -49.00
N GLU A 601 10.34 41.15 -49.19
CA GLU A 601 9.12 41.60 -48.48
C GLU A 601 9.07 41.22 -47.00
N LEU A 602 9.87 40.29 -46.57
CA LEU A 602 9.90 39.79 -45.19
C LEU A 602 10.84 40.61 -44.28
N ASP A 603 11.66 41.48 -44.89
CA ASP A 603 12.60 42.39 -44.18
C ASP A 603 13.41 41.72 -43.08
N LEU A 604 13.93 40.54 -43.33
CA LEU A 604 14.72 39.75 -42.37
C LEU A 604 16.04 40.43 -41.97
N SER A 605 16.52 41.35 -42.81
CA SER A 605 17.73 42.12 -42.57
C SER A 605 17.58 43.12 -41.41
N SER A 606 16.40 43.69 -41.18
CA SER A 606 16.13 44.53 -40.02
C SER A 606 16.19 43.80 -38.69
N LEU A 607 16.03 42.49 -38.68
CA LEU A 607 16.11 41.60 -37.53
C LEU A 607 17.56 41.08 -37.29
N GLY A 608 18.53 41.54 -38.07
CA GLY A 608 19.92 41.07 -37.97
C GLY A 608 20.17 39.72 -38.62
N CYS A 609 19.24 39.23 -39.43
CA CYS A 609 19.34 37.97 -40.17
C CYS A 609 19.68 38.21 -41.64
N LYS A 610 20.63 37.45 -42.19
CA LYS A 610 20.91 37.41 -43.62
C LYS A 610 20.43 36.06 -44.19
N VAL A 611 19.63 36.10 -45.29
CA VAL A 611 19.28 34.88 -46.00
C VAL A 611 20.47 34.40 -46.81
N SER A 612 20.99 33.23 -46.43
CA SER A 612 22.13 32.59 -47.07
C SER A 612 21.74 31.82 -48.34
N ALA A 613 20.59 31.14 -48.28
CA ALA A 613 20.05 30.40 -49.41
C ALA A 613 18.56 30.09 -49.20
N VAL A 614 17.83 29.98 -50.30
CA VAL A 614 16.51 29.35 -50.36
C VAL A 614 16.68 28.04 -51.13
N ARG A 615 16.23 26.91 -50.56
CA ARG A 615 16.26 25.60 -51.21
C ARG A 615 14.84 25.14 -51.49
N ARG A 616 14.59 24.79 -52.75
CA ARG A 616 13.33 24.25 -53.23
C ARG A 616 13.55 22.84 -53.76
N ARG A 617 12.90 21.82 -53.14
CA ARG A 617 13.08 20.40 -53.49
C ARG A 617 14.55 19.98 -53.61
N GLY A 618 15.42 20.47 -52.70
CA GLY A 618 16.84 20.11 -52.65
C GLY A 618 17.75 20.92 -53.58
N THR A 619 17.22 21.73 -54.50
CA THR A 619 17.98 22.63 -55.39
C THR A 619 17.98 24.07 -54.88
N ARG A 620 19.00 24.88 -55.24
CA ARG A 620 19.08 26.30 -54.86
C ARG A 620 18.03 27.10 -55.61
N GLY A 621 17.05 27.68 -54.87
CA GLY A 621 16.02 28.58 -55.44
C GLY A 621 16.51 30.01 -55.58
N SER A 622 15.80 30.83 -56.38
CA SER A 622 16.04 32.29 -56.43
C SER A 622 15.47 32.95 -55.15
N ASN A 623 16.21 33.89 -54.58
CA ASN A 623 15.76 34.68 -53.44
C ASN A 623 14.62 35.68 -53.81
N ASP A 624 14.45 35.99 -55.12
CA ASP A 624 13.44 36.94 -55.62
C ASP A 624 12.10 36.26 -55.95
N ALA A 625 12.05 34.93 -55.93
CA ALA A 625 10.82 34.19 -56.21
C ALA A 625 9.96 34.08 -54.96
N PRO A 626 8.62 34.09 -55.07
CA PRO A 626 7.72 33.85 -53.93
C PRO A 626 8.01 32.50 -53.28
N LEU A 627 8.06 32.50 -51.94
CA LEU A 627 8.31 31.31 -51.15
C LEU A 627 7.09 30.38 -51.18
N SER A 628 7.33 29.09 -51.30
CA SER A 628 6.32 28.03 -51.47
C SER A 628 6.38 27.03 -50.31
N LEU A 629 5.30 26.27 -50.13
CA LEU A 629 5.22 25.18 -49.16
C LEU A 629 6.35 24.17 -49.39
N GLY A 630 7.08 23.85 -48.32
CA GLY A 630 8.23 22.92 -48.34
C GLY A 630 9.55 23.56 -48.76
N ASP A 631 9.59 24.88 -49.06
CA ASP A 631 10.85 25.59 -49.27
C ASP A 631 11.61 25.67 -47.92
N VAL A 632 12.94 25.54 -47.99
CA VAL A 632 13.84 25.67 -46.83
C VAL A 632 14.60 26.97 -46.95
N VAL A 633 14.34 27.91 -46.06
CA VAL A 633 15.04 29.20 -45.96
C VAL A 633 16.21 29.03 -44.97
N VAL A 634 17.44 29.28 -45.45
CA VAL A 634 18.65 29.21 -44.59
C VAL A 634 19.04 30.63 -44.20
N LEU A 635 18.91 30.90 -42.88
CA LEU A 635 19.30 32.19 -42.29
C LEU A 635 20.71 32.12 -41.72
N LEU A 636 21.44 33.21 -41.78
CA LEU A 636 22.71 33.43 -41.09
C LEU A 636 22.55 34.64 -40.14
N GLY A 637 22.83 34.45 -38.86
CA GLY A 637 22.73 35.51 -37.85
C GLY A 637 23.07 35.02 -36.47
N ALA A 638 23.14 35.96 -35.50
CA ALA A 638 23.26 35.59 -34.10
C ALA A 638 22.02 34.85 -33.59
N PRO A 639 22.11 33.99 -32.56
CA PRO A 639 21.01 33.15 -32.11
C PRO A 639 19.69 33.90 -31.81
N ALA A 640 19.78 35.10 -31.23
CA ALA A 640 18.60 35.94 -30.97
C ALA A 640 17.96 36.45 -32.26
N ALA A 641 18.78 36.87 -33.24
CA ALA A 641 18.35 37.32 -34.57
C ALA A 641 17.70 36.15 -35.35
N LEU A 642 18.29 34.95 -35.29
CA LEU A 642 17.73 33.75 -35.97
C LEU A 642 16.37 33.37 -35.41
N SER A 643 16.14 33.48 -34.10
CA SER A 643 14.83 33.24 -33.49
C SER A 643 13.79 34.28 -33.95
N ALA A 644 14.17 35.55 -34.02
CA ALA A 644 13.29 36.59 -34.53
C ALA A 644 12.98 36.41 -36.03
N GLY A 645 13.99 36.01 -36.83
CA GLY A 645 13.83 35.67 -38.27
C GLY A 645 12.91 34.47 -38.48
N GLU A 646 13.01 33.44 -37.68
CA GLU A 646 12.11 32.29 -37.70
C GLU A 646 10.66 32.67 -37.36
N GLU A 647 10.48 33.52 -36.33
CA GLU A 647 9.16 34.01 -35.93
C GLU A 647 8.53 34.88 -37.03
N ARG A 648 9.32 35.70 -37.69
CA ARG A 648 8.90 36.49 -38.87
C ARG A 648 8.48 35.59 -40.03
N LEU A 649 9.23 34.53 -40.32
CA LEU A 649 8.91 33.61 -41.42
C LEU A 649 7.64 32.79 -41.13
N LEU A 650 7.45 32.34 -39.92
CA LEU A 650 6.33 31.47 -39.53
C LEU A 650 5.08 32.24 -39.12
N GLN A 651 5.20 33.36 -38.38
CA GLN A 651 4.08 34.07 -37.75
C GLN A 651 3.90 35.52 -38.26
N GLY A 652 4.89 36.11 -38.91
CA GLY A 652 4.83 37.50 -39.40
C GLY A 652 5.09 38.57 -38.34
N LYS A 653 5.59 38.17 -37.16
CA LYS A 653 5.88 39.09 -36.03
C LYS A 653 7.32 39.54 -36.06
#